data_919f5885effcf9f9dc724682b7aa9917
#
_entry.id   919f5885effcf9f9dc724682b7aa9917
#
_cell.length_a   1.000
_cell.length_b   1.000
_cell.length_c   1.000
_cell.angle_alpha   90.00
_cell.angle_beta   90.00
_cell.angle_gamma   90.00
#
_symmetry.space_group_name_H-M   'P 1'
#
loop_
_entity.id
_entity.type
_entity.pdbx_description
1 polymer ?
#
loop_
_entity_poly.entity_id
_entity_poly.type
_entity_poly.pdbx_seq_one_letter_code
_entity_poly.pdbx_strand_id
1 'polypeptide(L)'
;MSEDNALVLVAGYQDLDSARHDFQTLVDAAKDKSIPLQGAVLIGKDAEGSPVLVDTGNRLGRRGAAWGAGVGLAIGLFSPALLASAALGAATGALAGTFAHHRIKTGLADKIGQALAAGRAVVIAVTEAQGRLEAGQALASSPMKSVAELGRSTLRSLGAALREAMGKFNPDRTRLPLPQRRFGGVVGRTMAESVGDWSIVPGPFPPDDAPNVLIVLIDDAGFGGPDTFGGAIRTPTLSRLAQNGLIYNRFHVTAVCSPTRAALLTGRNHHRVGFGSVCEFPGPYPGYSAVRPRSCAALPRILRDNGYVTGAFGKWHLTPDNVQGAAGPFDNWPLGWGFDHFWGFPSGAAGQYDPIISQDNSVIGIPEGSGEDGRPYYFPDDLTDKAIEWLHTVRAQNATKPWMLYYATGATHAPHHVFKEWADKYRGEFDDGWDVYRQKTFERQKRLGIIPPDAELTERPDLFPAWDSMSEAQKRLLARQMEVFAGFSENADWNVGRLLDAIEDLGESDNTLVFYIWGDNGASMEGTNTGSFNEMTFLNGLDLDAERQLELIEQYGGIAALGDEFTAPHFASAWAHASNTPLQWGKQMASHLGGTRDPLVVAWPARIRPDGRVRSQFTHCIDIAPTVLAAIGLPEPTHVDGFEQEPMDGTSFVRTFDDAEAEDRHTVQYFENFGSRAIYKDGWWACARLDKAPWDLSPETMRRFAPGTYDPDQDVWELYYLPDDFSQAKNLAAEHPDKVAELTQLWWQEAERNRVLPLLGGLAVMFGDLPPLPTTARFSFKGDVQNIQRGMVPRICGRSYAIEARLHIPDGGAQGVIVANADFMGGFALWVDEQRHLHHTYSFLGVETYRQGXXXXXXXGGGAAPHRGCHGADAVRFPSTRRRLRWSGDALGRRSVDRRG
;
A
#
# COMPACT_ATOMS: atom_id res chain seq x y z
N MET A 1 -24.78 -16.53 23.55
CA MET A 1 -24.90 -17.55 22.47
C MET A 1 -23.86 -18.63 22.73
N SER A 2 -24.22 -19.91 22.67
CA SER A 2 -23.31 -21.02 23.00
C SER A 2 -22.16 -21.09 21.98
N GLU A 3 -20.92 -21.13 22.45
CA GLU A 3 -19.77 -21.43 21.60
C GLU A 3 -20.02 -22.78 20.89
N ASP A 4 -19.97 -22.79 19.57
CA ASP A 4 -20.11 -24.03 18.80
C ASP A 4 -18.79 -24.82 18.93
N ASN A 5 -18.69 -25.66 19.91
CA ASN A 5 -17.55 -26.55 20.10
C ASN A 5 -17.67 -27.75 19.16
N ALA A 6 -16.60 -28.00 18.42
CA ALA A 6 -16.50 -29.23 17.60
C ALA A 6 -16.05 -30.38 18.49
N LEU A 7 -16.57 -31.57 18.20
CA LEU A 7 -16.13 -32.82 18.83
C LEU A 7 -15.18 -33.56 17.91
N VAL A 8 -14.04 -33.93 18.42
CA VAL A 8 -13.07 -34.77 17.70
C VAL A 8 -13.12 -36.20 18.28
N LEU A 9 -13.48 -37.16 17.45
CA LEU A 9 -13.46 -38.58 17.79
C LEU A 9 -12.17 -39.20 17.25
N VAL A 10 -11.47 -39.95 18.07
CA VAL A 10 -10.26 -40.70 17.71
C VAL A 10 -10.56 -42.20 17.96
N ALA A 11 -10.47 -43.01 16.90
CA ALA A 11 -10.72 -44.45 16.93
C ALA A 11 -9.48 -45.18 16.45
N GLY A 12 -8.90 -46.04 17.31
CA GLY A 12 -7.71 -46.83 17.02
C GLY A 12 -8.06 -48.27 16.63
N TYR A 13 -7.34 -48.85 15.67
CA TYR A 13 -7.63 -50.17 15.09
C TYR A 13 -6.37 -51.02 15.04
N GLN A 14 -6.56 -52.32 15.27
CA GLN A 14 -5.47 -53.29 15.18
C GLN A 14 -5.07 -53.65 13.76
N ASP A 15 -5.95 -53.42 12.79
CA ASP A 15 -5.70 -53.66 11.38
C ASP A 15 -6.28 -52.55 10.51
N LEU A 16 -5.73 -52.39 9.31
CA LEU A 16 -6.14 -51.32 8.38
C LEU A 16 -7.47 -51.63 7.72
N ASP A 17 -7.85 -52.90 7.54
CA ASP A 17 -9.09 -53.24 6.82
C ASP A 17 -10.32 -52.92 7.67
N SER A 18 -10.29 -53.19 8.97
CA SER A 18 -11.34 -52.77 9.91
C SER A 18 -11.45 -51.24 9.95
N ALA A 19 -10.30 -50.53 9.94
CA ALA A 19 -10.28 -49.08 9.95
C ALA A 19 -10.90 -48.52 8.66
N ARG A 20 -10.59 -49.12 7.51
CA ARG A 20 -11.16 -48.72 6.20
C ARG A 20 -12.67 -48.96 6.16
N HIS A 21 -13.13 -50.08 6.69
CA HIS A 21 -14.56 -50.41 6.73
C HIS A 21 -15.34 -49.36 7.53
N ASP A 22 -14.89 -49.08 8.75
CA ASP A 22 -15.54 -48.13 9.64
C ASP A 22 -15.45 -46.71 9.07
N PHE A 23 -14.29 -46.37 8.47
CA PHE A 23 -14.09 -45.05 7.84
C PHE A 23 -15.07 -44.84 6.67
N GLN A 24 -15.25 -45.89 5.85
CA GLN A 24 -16.18 -45.84 4.72
C GLN A 24 -17.65 -45.74 5.24
N THR A 25 -17.98 -46.47 6.28
CA THR A 25 -19.30 -46.38 6.92
C THR A 25 -19.58 -44.98 7.43
N LEU A 26 -18.59 -44.33 8.06
CA LEU A 26 -18.69 -42.96 8.55
C LEU A 26 -18.89 -41.95 7.41
N VAL A 27 -18.10 -42.12 6.33
CA VAL A 27 -18.18 -41.24 5.14
C VAL A 27 -19.55 -41.39 4.42
N ASP A 28 -20.06 -42.63 4.32
CA ASP A 28 -21.35 -42.90 3.67
C ASP A 28 -22.53 -42.37 4.50
N ALA A 29 -22.46 -42.53 5.83
CA ALA A 29 -23.45 -41.92 6.73
C ALA A 29 -23.45 -40.39 6.68
N ALA A 30 -22.30 -39.78 6.45
CA ALA A 30 -22.20 -38.33 6.27
C ALA A 30 -22.80 -37.91 4.91
N LYS A 31 -22.61 -38.69 3.85
CA LYS A 31 -23.23 -38.42 2.52
C LYS A 31 -24.75 -38.48 2.62
N ASP A 32 -25.27 -39.41 3.39
CA ASP A 32 -26.71 -39.60 3.61
C ASP A 32 -27.29 -38.62 4.63
N LYS A 33 -26.46 -37.70 5.14
CA LYS A 33 -26.80 -36.70 6.13
C LYS A 33 -27.28 -37.25 7.46
N SER A 34 -26.99 -38.51 7.77
CA SER A 34 -27.32 -39.10 9.06
C SER A 34 -26.30 -38.71 10.14
N ILE A 35 -25.12 -38.23 9.75
CA ILE A 35 -24.09 -37.70 10.67
C ILE A 35 -23.67 -36.32 10.19
N PRO A 36 -23.70 -35.27 11.04
CA PRO A 36 -23.17 -33.95 10.72
C PRO A 36 -21.62 -33.93 10.83
N LEU A 37 -20.95 -34.59 9.90
CA LEU A 37 -19.51 -34.76 9.88
C LEU A 37 -18.84 -33.55 9.20
N GLN A 38 -17.93 -32.91 9.90
CA GLN A 38 -17.17 -31.76 9.37
C GLN A 38 -15.89 -32.20 8.66
N GLY A 39 -15.38 -33.40 8.96
CA GLY A 39 -14.24 -33.98 8.28
C GLY A 39 -13.82 -35.29 8.91
N ALA A 40 -13.11 -36.14 8.15
CA ALA A 40 -12.56 -37.41 8.64
C ALA A 40 -11.26 -37.73 7.91
N VAL A 41 -10.35 -38.41 8.63
CA VAL A 41 -9.05 -38.85 8.12
C VAL A 41 -8.80 -40.29 8.59
N LEU A 42 -8.27 -41.13 7.71
CA LEU A 42 -7.77 -42.45 8.01
C LEU A 42 -6.24 -42.47 7.88
N ILE A 43 -5.57 -42.79 8.98
CA ILE A 43 -4.10 -42.90 9.06
C ILE A 43 -3.79 -44.40 9.29
N GLY A 44 -2.88 -44.94 8.49
CA GLY A 44 -2.35 -46.30 8.65
C GLY A 44 -0.87 -46.28 9.00
N LYS A 45 -0.26 -47.44 9.05
CA LYS A 45 1.20 -47.60 9.15
C LYS A 45 1.71 -48.35 7.92
N ASP A 46 2.85 -47.91 7.40
CA ASP A 46 3.54 -48.58 6.29
C ASP A 46 4.27 -49.87 6.79
N ALA A 47 5.02 -50.51 5.89
CA ALA A 47 5.76 -51.73 6.22
C ALA A 47 6.84 -51.49 7.28
N GLU A 48 7.34 -50.28 7.40
CA GLU A 48 8.38 -49.88 8.33
C GLU A 48 7.78 -49.38 9.66
N GLY A 49 6.45 -49.36 9.80
CA GLY A 49 5.73 -48.93 10.99
C GLY A 49 5.49 -47.43 11.10
N SER A 50 5.82 -46.66 10.04
CA SER A 50 5.62 -45.22 10.02
C SER A 50 4.18 -44.88 9.66
N PRO A 51 3.58 -43.83 10.26
CA PRO A 51 2.22 -43.42 9.95
C PRO A 51 2.10 -42.85 8.54
N VAL A 52 1.14 -43.31 7.76
CA VAL A 52 0.85 -42.86 6.41
C VAL A 52 -0.63 -42.50 6.29
N LEU A 53 -0.94 -41.46 5.51
CA LEU A 53 -2.33 -41.11 5.21
C LEU A 53 -2.91 -42.11 4.23
N VAL A 54 -4.03 -42.77 4.62
CA VAL A 54 -4.71 -43.75 3.79
C VAL A 54 -5.90 -43.14 3.05
N ASP A 55 -6.71 -42.30 3.71
CA ASP A 55 -7.87 -41.66 3.09
C ASP A 55 -8.26 -40.39 3.86
N THR A 56 -8.89 -39.43 3.18
CA THR A 56 -9.34 -38.15 3.75
C THR A 56 -10.86 -37.96 3.71
N GLY A 57 -11.62 -38.96 3.30
CA GLY A 57 -13.06 -38.84 3.18
C GLY A 57 -13.52 -37.80 2.13
N ASN A 58 -12.66 -37.40 1.20
CA ASN A 58 -12.95 -36.37 0.18
C ASN A 58 -14.10 -36.75 -0.81
N ARG A 59 -14.71 -37.91 -0.69
CA ARG A 59 -15.84 -38.34 -1.51
C ARG A 59 -17.21 -37.83 -1.03
N LEU A 60 -17.21 -36.88 -0.08
CA LEU A 60 -18.44 -36.29 0.49
C LEU A 60 -19.19 -35.31 -0.47
N GLY A 61 -18.82 -35.28 -1.72
CA GLY A 61 -19.67 -34.82 -2.86
C GLY A 61 -19.81 -33.31 -3.07
N ARG A 62 -20.00 -32.94 -4.34
CA ARG A 62 -20.09 -31.57 -4.89
C ARG A 62 -21.35 -30.75 -4.50
N ARG A 63 -22.15 -31.17 -3.51
CA ARG A 63 -23.40 -30.47 -3.16
C ARG A 63 -23.35 -29.68 -1.84
N GLY A 64 -22.20 -29.06 -1.56
CA GLY A 64 -21.97 -28.44 -0.25
C GLY A 64 -21.69 -26.95 -0.24
N ALA A 65 -22.35 -26.13 -1.07
CA ALA A 65 -22.20 -24.69 -0.95
C ALA A 65 -22.74 -24.11 0.39
N ALA A 66 -23.49 -24.92 1.15
CA ALA A 66 -23.98 -24.54 2.48
C ALA A 66 -23.08 -25.02 3.62
N TRP A 67 -21.97 -25.69 3.31
CA TRP A 67 -21.06 -26.31 4.30
C TRP A 67 -19.75 -25.52 4.47
N GLY A 68 -19.74 -24.26 4.05
CA GLY A 68 -18.55 -23.45 3.79
C GLY A 68 -17.51 -23.36 4.91
N ALA A 69 -17.88 -23.08 6.15
CA ALA A 69 -16.89 -22.79 7.19
C ALA A 69 -16.34 -24.04 7.88
N GLY A 70 -17.17 -25.06 8.10
CA GLY A 70 -16.78 -26.28 8.83
C GLY A 70 -15.90 -27.24 8.01
N VAL A 71 -16.21 -27.38 6.70
CA VAL A 71 -15.47 -28.28 5.80
C VAL A 71 -14.11 -27.67 5.44
N GLY A 72 -14.03 -26.36 5.28
CA GLY A 72 -12.75 -25.68 5.05
C GLY A 72 -11.79 -25.85 6.22
N LEU A 73 -12.33 -25.79 7.43
CA LEU A 73 -11.56 -25.98 8.66
C LEU A 73 -11.06 -27.43 8.80
N ALA A 74 -11.91 -28.39 8.50
CA ALA A 74 -11.55 -29.80 8.55
C ALA A 74 -10.57 -30.20 7.42
N ILE A 75 -10.79 -29.66 6.20
CA ILE A 75 -9.87 -29.90 5.07
C ILE A 75 -8.52 -29.21 5.34
N GLY A 76 -8.52 -28.02 5.93
CA GLY A 76 -7.29 -27.32 6.32
C GLY A 76 -6.50 -28.06 7.39
N LEU A 77 -7.21 -28.64 8.38
CA LEU A 77 -6.62 -29.43 9.45
C LEU A 77 -6.09 -30.80 8.97
N PHE A 78 -6.80 -31.39 8.00
CA PHE A 78 -6.49 -32.74 7.55
C PHE A 78 -6.13 -32.79 6.07
N SER A 79 -5.59 -31.69 5.52
CA SER A 79 -5.20 -31.70 4.10
C SER A 79 -4.14 -32.80 3.88
N PRO A 80 -4.22 -33.50 2.75
CA PRO A 80 -3.25 -34.56 2.44
C PRO A 80 -1.80 -34.08 2.50
N ALA A 81 -1.55 -32.84 2.26
CA ALA A 81 -0.26 -32.19 2.36
C ALA A 81 0.35 -32.25 3.76
N LEU A 82 -0.48 -32.10 4.77
CA LEU A 82 -0.02 -32.13 6.15
C LEU A 82 0.28 -33.55 6.61
N LEU A 83 -0.40 -34.55 6.02
CA LEU A 83 -0.29 -35.93 6.41
C LEU A 83 0.77 -36.71 5.60
N ALA A 84 1.02 -36.33 4.37
CA ALA A 84 2.01 -37.01 3.53
C ALA A 84 3.47 -36.81 3.99
N SER A 85 3.74 -35.74 4.75
CA SER A 85 5.07 -35.52 5.32
C SER A 85 5.39 -36.47 6.49
N ALA A 86 4.41 -37.16 7.03
CA ALA A 86 4.60 -38.15 8.10
C ALA A 86 5.21 -39.49 7.63
N ALA A 87 5.29 -39.71 6.31
CA ALA A 87 5.84 -40.94 5.75
C ALA A 87 7.37 -41.03 5.86
N LEU A 88 8.03 -40.06 6.46
CA LEU A 88 9.49 -40.04 6.60
C LEU A 88 9.97 -40.19 8.06
N GLY A 89 9.58 -41.26 8.66
CA GLY A 89 10.38 -41.84 9.73
C GLY A 89 10.45 -41.16 11.09
N ALA A 90 9.35 -40.79 11.68
CA ALA A 90 9.36 -40.44 13.09
C ALA A 90 8.76 -41.61 13.93
N ALA A 91 9.54 -42.12 14.82
CA ALA A 91 9.07 -43.10 15.78
C ALA A 91 7.88 -42.56 16.60
N THR A 92 6.97 -43.44 16.94
CA THR A 92 5.75 -43.13 17.70
C THR A 92 5.99 -42.37 19.01
N GLY A 93 7.20 -42.41 19.55
CA GLY A 93 7.61 -41.67 20.73
C GLY A 93 7.81 -40.15 20.49
N ALA A 94 8.14 -39.74 19.26
CA ALA A 94 8.34 -38.32 18.94
C ALA A 94 7.01 -37.57 18.85
N LEU A 95 5.94 -38.24 18.40
CA LEU A 95 4.60 -37.65 18.34
C LEU A 95 4.08 -37.24 19.73
N ALA A 96 4.28 -38.10 20.71
CA ALA A 96 3.83 -37.85 22.10
C ALA A 96 4.60 -36.69 22.78
N GLY A 97 5.90 -36.60 22.49
CA GLY A 97 6.75 -35.56 23.08
C GLY A 97 6.44 -34.13 22.53
N THR A 98 6.15 -34.06 21.23
CA THR A 98 5.90 -32.76 20.55
C THR A 98 4.54 -32.17 20.97
N PHE A 99 3.52 -33.01 21.12
CA PHE A 99 2.22 -32.58 21.60
C PHE A 99 2.24 -32.01 23.03
N ALA A 100 3.15 -32.48 23.86
CA ALA A 100 3.26 -32.06 25.26
C ALA A 100 3.75 -30.58 25.39
N HIS A 101 4.52 -30.08 24.44
CA HIS A 101 5.04 -28.71 24.48
C HIS A 101 4.00 -27.65 24.13
N HIS A 102 2.92 -28.03 23.46
CA HIS A 102 1.93 -27.04 22.94
C HIS A 102 0.72 -26.83 23.87
N ARG A 103 0.76 -27.24 25.13
CA ARG A 103 -0.28 -26.99 26.15
C ARG A 103 -1.72 -27.25 25.69
N ILE A 104 -1.96 -28.27 24.85
CA ILE A 104 -3.33 -28.66 24.51
C ILE A 104 -3.97 -29.32 25.74
N LYS A 105 -4.76 -28.57 26.47
CA LYS A 105 -5.39 -28.99 27.74
C LYS A 105 -6.44 -30.13 27.60
N THR A 106 -6.68 -30.58 26.36
CA THR A 106 -7.78 -31.55 26.09
C THR A 106 -7.35 -33.02 26.14
N GLY A 107 -6.05 -33.32 26.28
CA GLY A 107 -5.52 -34.71 26.22
C GLY A 107 -5.70 -35.36 24.84
N LEU A 108 -6.06 -34.61 23.78
CA LEU A 108 -6.32 -35.16 22.45
C LEU A 108 -5.04 -35.74 21.84
N ALA A 109 -3.91 -35.06 22.05
CA ALA A 109 -2.60 -35.46 21.55
C ALA A 109 -2.22 -36.82 22.12
N ASP A 110 -2.42 -37.02 23.41
CA ASP A 110 -2.18 -38.30 24.08
C ASP A 110 -3.08 -39.39 23.52
N LYS A 111 -4.34 -39.08 23.25
CA LYS A 111 -5.32 -40.06 22.71
C LYS A 111 -4.93 -40.52 21.29
N ILE A 112 -4.50 -39.57 20.43
CA ILE A 112 -4.03 -39.89 19.06
C ILE A 112 -2.72 -40.70 19.16
N GLY A 113 -1.78 -40.28 19.99
CA GLY A 113 -0.51 -40.95 20.21
C GLY A 113 -0.71 -42.37 20.72
N GLN A 114 -1.60 -42.59 21.72
CA GLN A 114 -1.93 -43.89 22.24
C GLN A 114 -2.59 -44.79 21.19
N ALA A 115 -3.50 -44.26 20.40
CA ALA A 115 -4.17 -45.03 19.34
C ALA A 115 -3.16 -45.47 18.24
N LEU A 116 -2.24 -44.55 17.85
CA LEU A 116 -1.17 -44.92 16.91
C LEU A 116 -0.15 -45.86 17.48
N ALA A 117 0.18 -45.75 18.76
CA ALA A 117 1.12 -46.66 19.40
C ALA A 117 0.55 -48.08 19.55
N ALA A 118 -0.74 -48.20 19.90
CA ALA A 118 -1.40 -49.47 20.20
C ALA A 118 -1.89 -50.24 18.97
N GLY A 119 -2.08 -49.54 17.82
CA GLY A 119 -2.70 -50.14 16.65
C GLY A 119 -1.95 -49.89 15.34
N ARG A 120 -2.52 -50.44 14.26
CA ARG A 120 -1.99 -50.28 12.90
C ARG A 120 -2.69 -49.15 12.10
N ALA A 121 -3.84 -48.66 12.61
CA ALA A 121 -4.55 -47.56 11.93
C ALA A 121 -5.36 -46.75 12.93
N VAL A 122 -5.64 -45.50 12.57
CA VAL A 122 -6.45 -44.56 13.36
C VAL A 122 -7.39 -43.82 12.42
N VAL A 123 -8.65 -43.72 12.81
CA VAL A 123 -9.64 -42.83 12.20
C VAL A 123 -9.81 -41.62 13.13
N ILE A 124 -9.68 -40.43 12.59
CA ILE A 124 -9.97 -39.16 13.27
C ILE A 124 -11.17 -38.55 12.57
N ALA A 125 -12.19 -38.19 13.31
CA ALA A 125 -13.42 -37.59 12.75
C ALA A 125 -13.79 -36.33 13.55
N VAL A 126 -14.21 -35.28 12.85
CA VAL A 126 -14.69 -34.02 13.45
C VAL A 126 -16.19 -33.91 13.17
N THR A 127 -16.99 -33.75 14.23
CA THR A 127 -18.45 -33.65 14.11
C THR A 127 -18.98 -32.62 15.11
N GLU A 128 -20.21 -32.22 14.93
CA GLU A 128 -20.93 -31.39 15.91
C GLU A 128 -21.38 -32.29 17.08
N ALA A 129 -21.73 -31.67 18.21
CA ALA A 129 -22.16 -32.41 19.40
C ALA A 129 -23.32 -33.37 19.14
N GLN A 130 -24.23 -32.99 18.22
CA GLN A 130 -25.40 -33.76 17.83
C GLN A 130 -25.06 -35.05 17.10
N GLY A 131 -23.89 -35.11 16.40
CA GLY A 131 -23.48 -36.28 15.63
C GLY A 131 -22.59 -37.25 16.39
N ARG A 132 -22.37 -37.04 17.68
CA ARG A 132 -21.45 -37.83 18.50
C ARG A 132 -21.80 -39.32 18.56
N LEU A 133 -23.07 -39.63 18.81
CA LEU A 133 -23.55 -40.99 19.01
C LEU A 133 -23.45 -41.81 17.71
N GLU A 134 -23.95 -41.24 16.63
CA GLU A 134 -23.97 -41.84 15.30
C GLU A 134 -22.58 -42.02 14.74
N ALA A 135 -21.71 -41.02 14.89
CA ALA A 135 -20.30 -41.16 14.47
C ALA A 135 -19.56 -42.21 15.29
N GLY A 136 -19.86 -42.30 16.59
CA GLY A 136 -19.32 -43.38 17.45
C GLY A 136 -19.82 -44.77 17.06
N GLN A 137 -21.06 -44.88 16.56
CA GLN A 137 -21.65 -46.13 16.05
C GLN A 137 -21.05 -46.53 14.70
N ALA A 138 -20.81 -45.56 13.82
CA ALA A 138 -20.16 -45.79 12.52
C ALA A 138 -18.71 -46.30 12.66
N LEU A 139 -18.09 -46.06 13.80
CA LEU A 139 -16.72 -46.50 14.12
C LEU A 139 -16.77 -47.76 15.01
N ALA A 140 -17.78 -48.66 14.80
CA ALA A 140 -18.11 -49.79 15.68
C ALA A 140 -16.97 -50.80 15.87
N SER A 141 -16.14 -51.03 14.84
CA SER A 141 -15.05 -52.02 14.88
C SER A 141 -13.84 -51.56 15.69
N SER A 142 -13.81 -50.32 16.11
CA SER A 142 -12.64 -49.77 16.85
C SER A 142 -12.66 -50.28 18.31
N PRO A 143 -11.60 -50.93 18.73
CA PRO A 143 -11.44 -51.35 20.15
C PRO A 143 -11.05 -50.16 21.07
N MET A 144 -10.64 -49.02 20.48
CA MET A 144 -10.21 -47.86 21.25
C MET A 144 -10.88 -46.60 20.67
N LYS A 145 -11.83 -46.03 21.40
CA LYS A 145 -12.48 -44.77 21.02
C LYS A 145 -12.30 -43.71 22.08
N SER A 146 -12.02 -42.49 21.65
CA SER A 146 -11.93 -41.37 22.56
C SER A 146 -12.53 -40.12 21.90
N VAL A 147 -13.02 -39.18 22.73
CA VAL A 147 -13.67 -37.94 22.29
C VAL A 147 -13.02 -36.79 23.00
N ALA A 148 -12.84 -35.69 22.30
CA ALA A 148 -12.38 -34.43 22.88
C ALA A 148 -13.21 -33.28 22.31
N GLU A 149 -13.50 -32.29 23.16
CA GLU A 149 -14.13 -31.02 22.72
C GLU A 149 -13.05 -30.01 22.42
N LEU A 150 -13.16 -29.34 21.29
CA LEU A 150 -12.17 -28.35 20.86
C LEU A 150 -12.85 -27.04 20.44
N GLY A 151 -12.38 -25.95 21.02
CA GLY A 151 -12.71 -24.63 20.51
C GLY A 151 -11.88 -24.34 19.24
N ARG A 152 -12.28 -23.31 18.48
CA ARG A 152 -11.63 -22.94 17.20
C ARG A 152 -10.14 -22.63 17.34
N SER A 153 -9.73 -21.99 18.43
CA SER A 153 -8.31 -21.68 18.68
C SER A 153 -7.50 -22.96 18.91
N THR A 154 -8.09 -23.95 19.57
CA THR A 154 -7.43 -25.24 19.82
C THR A 154 -7.29 -26.07 18.53
N LEU A 155 -8.24 -25.94 17.60
CA LEU A 155 -8.13 -26.59 16.29
C LEU A 155 -6.94 -26.07 15.48
N ARG A 156 -6.64 -24.76 15.55
CA ARG A 156 -5.44 -24.18 14.91
C ARG A 156 -4.16 -24.74 15.55
N SER A 157 -4.13 -24.81 16.87
CA SER A 157 -2.97 -25.37 17.60
C SER A 157 -2.77 -26.86 17.31
N LEU A 158 -3.86 -27.61 17.11
CA LEU A 158 -3.79 -29.01 16.71
C LEU A 158 -3.16 -29.17 15.32
N GLY A 159 -3.52 -28.31 14.39
CA GLY A 159 -2.92 -28.28 13.05
C GLY A 159 -1.42 -28.03 13.10
N ALA A 160 -0.98 -27.10 13.93
CA ALA A 160 0.44 -26.81 14.14
C ALA A 160 1.18 -28.03 14.75
N ALA A 161 0.58 -28.64 15.79
CA ALA A 161 1.16 -29.81 16.45
C ALA A 161 1.25 -31.03 15.52
N LEU A 162 0.24 -31.21 14.66
CA LEU A 162 0.26 -32.29 13.65
C LEU A 162 1.37 -32.05 12.62
N ARG A 163 1.56 -30.83 12.16
CA ARG A 163 2.67 -30.49 11.26
C ARG A 163 4.02 -30.79 11.89
N GLU A 164 4.21 -30.42 13.15
CA GLU A 164 5.45 -30.68 13.88
C GLU A 164 5.68 -32.20 14.08
N ALA A 165 4.62 -32.95 14.41
CA ALA A 165 4.67 -34.41 14.65
C ALA A 165 4.93 -35.20 13.36
N MET A 166 4.46 -34.69 12.22
CA MET A 166 4.53 -35.37 10.93
C MET A 166 5.90 -35.22 10.24
N GLY A 167 6.89 -34.86 11.02
CA GLY A 167 8.26 -34.84 10.53
C GLY A 167 8.67 -33.49 9.95
N LYS A 168 9.70 -33.00 10.47
CA LYS A 168 10.26 -31.69 10.19
C LYS A 168 10.68 -31.52 8.72
N PHE A 169 9.71 -31.23 7.84
CA PHE A 169 10.07 -30.53 6.63
C PHE A 169 10.36 -29.09 7.06
N ASN A 170 11.60 -28.88 7.43
CA ASN A 170 12.11 -27.54 7.68
C ASN A 170 12.91 -27.14 6.46
N PRO A 171 12.23 -26.59 5.42
CA PRO A 171 12.95 -26.21 4.21
C PRO A 171 13.92 -25.09 4.52
N ASP A 172 14.98 -25.01 3.74
CA ASP A 172 15.89 -23.88 3.82
C ASP A 172 15.17 -22.63 3.30
N ARG A 173 14.61 -21.85 4.22
CA ARG A 173 13.84 -20.63 3.92
C ARG A 173 14.75 -19.45 3.54
N THR A 174 16.07 -19.66 3.55
CA THR A 174 16.99 -18.65 3.02
C THR A 174 17.05 -18.69 1.49
N ARG A 175 16.45 -19.72 0.85
CA ARG A 175 16.43 -19.87 -0.61
C ARG A 175 14.98 -20.02 -1.09
N LEU A 176 14.52 -19.02 -1.84
CA LEU A 176 13.12 -18.93 -2.30
C LEU A 176 13.04 -18.93 -3.84
N PRO A 177 11.95 -19.42 -4.42
CA PRO A 177 10.84 -20.10 -3.74
C PRO A 177 11.30 -21.42 -3.14
N LEU A 178 10.57 -21.92 -2.14
CA LEU A 178 10.90 -23.20 -1.51
C LEU A 178 10.95 -24.31 -2.56
N PRO A 179 11.92 -25.24 -2.48
CA PRO A 179 12.05 -26.25 -3.51
C PRO A 179 10.82 -27.16 -3.60
N GLN A 180 10.44 -27.47 -4.83
CA GLN A 180 9.36 -28.40 -5.08
C GLN A 180 9.77 -29.80 -4.57
N ARG A 181 8.87 -30.45 -3.84
CA ARG A 181 9.13 -31.82 -3.36
C ARG A 181 9.19 -32.79 -4.52
N ARG A 182 10.10 -33.75 -4.41
CA ARG A 182 10.18 -34.83 -5.38
C ARG A 182 9.04 -35.81 -5.12
N PHE A 183 8.46 -36.37 -6.16
CA PHE A 183 7.45 -37.39 -6.06
C PHE A 183 8.07 -38.65 -5.37
N GLY A 184 7.52 -39.02 -4.23
CA GLY A 184 7.96 -40.17 -3.42
C GLY A 184 7.06 -41.39 -3.57
N GLY A 185 6.04 -41.31 -4.44
CA GLY A 185 5.13 -42.42 -4.66
C GLY A 185 5.61 -43.40 -5.71
N VAL A 186 4.71 -44.22 -6.22
CA VAL A 186 4.94 -45.21 -7.27
C VAL A 186 3.96 -44.96 -8.42
N VAL A 187 4.47 -44.80 -9.65
CA VAL A 187 3.63 -44.69 -10.84
C VAL A 187 3.66 -46.01 -11.59
N GLY A 188 2.62 -46.81 -11.41
CA GLY A 188 2.42 -48.07 -12.18
C GLY A 188 1.65 -47.76 -13.46
N ARG A 189 1.37 -48.84 -14.23
CA ARG A 189 0.58 -48.72 -15.46
C ARG A 189 -0.89 -48.43 -15.19
N THR A 190 -1.35 -48.80 -14.00
CA THR A 190 -2.74 -48.63 -13.58
C THR A 190 -2.80 -47.94 -12.21
N MET A 191 -3.94 -47.39 -11.83
CA MET A 191 -4.17 -46.84 -10.48
C MET A 191 -3.99 -47.90 -9.40
N ALA A 192 -4.32 -49.14 -9.68
CA ALA A 192 -4.16 -50.23 -8.71
C ALA A 192 -2.69 -50.59 -8.40
N GLU A 193 -1.80 -50.31 -9.36
CA GLU A 193 -0.35 -50.53 -9.23
C GLU A 193 0.37 -49.26 -8.73
N SER A 194 -0.36 -48.17 -8.53
CA SER A 194 0.24 -46.88 -8.23
C SER A 194 0.01 -46.50 -6.76
N VAL A 195 0.99 -45.77 -6.21
CA VAL A 195 0.90 -45.18 -4.86
C VAL A 195 1.06 -43.70 -5.04
N GLY A 196 -0.01 -42.95 -4.72
CA GLY A 196 -0.01 -41.48 -4.82
C GLY A 196 0.85 -40.85 -3.75
N ASP A 197 1.44 -39.74 -4.07
CA ASP A 197 2.18 -38.93 -3.12
C ASP A 197 1.61 -37.50 -3.15
N TRP A 198 0.77 -37.22 -2.17
CA TRP A 198 0.12 -35.90 -2.05
C TRP A 198 1.11 -34.80 -1.62
N SER A 199 2.33 -35.14 -1.20
CA SER A 199 3.32 -34.14 -0.79
C SER A 199 3.77 -33.22 -1.91
N ILE A 200 3.53 -33.62 -3.18
CA ILE A 200 3.90 -32.82 -4.36
C ILE A 200 2.87 -31.72 -4.69
N VAL A 201 1.69 -31.75 -4.10
CA VAL A 201 0.56 -30.91 -4.51
C VAL A 201 0.53 -29.55 -3.80
N PRO A 202 0.78 -29.49 -2.50
CA PRO A 202 0.58 -28.23 -1.79
C PRO A 202 1.73 -27.23 -1.98
N GLY A 203 1.36 -25.97 -1.95
CA GLY A 203 2.30 -24.87 -1.98
C GLY A 203 3.06 -24.73 -0.66
N PRO A 204 3.81 -23.65 -0.51
CA PRO A 204 4.58 -23.41 0.71
C PRO A 204 3.68 -23.24 1.93
N PHE A 205 4.20 -23.61 3.09
CA PHE A 205 3.50 -23.47 4.37
C PHE A 205 4.12 -22.35 5.20
N PRO A 206 3.29 -21.52 5.84
CA PRO A 206 3.81 -20.50 6.75
C PRO A 206 4.44 -21.14 7.99
N PRO A 207 5.23 -20.40 8.76
CA PRO A 207 5.62 -20.84 10.10
C PRO A 207 4.38 -21.08 10.97
N ASP A 208 4.54 -21.92 11.99
CA ASP A 208 3.44 -22.22 12.92
C ASP A 208 3.05 -20.95 13.69
N ASP A 209 1.76 -20.75 13.87
CA ASP A 209 1.17 -19.59 14.56
C ASP A 209 1.54 -18.24 13.96
N ALA A 210 1.99 -18.20 12.69
CA ALA A 210 2.34 -16.97 11.99
C ALA A 210 1.17 -15.97 12.03
N PRO A 211 1.42 -14.72 12.45
CA PRO A 211 0.36 -13.70 12.48
C PRO A 211 -0.02 -13.25 11.08
N ASN A 212 -1.21 -12.72 10.92
CA ASN A 212 -1.52 -11.85 9.79
C ASN A 212 -0.69 -10.57 9.92
N VAL A 213 -0.44 -9.90 8.80
CA VAL A 213 0.32 -8.64 8.78
C VAL A 213 -0.51 -7.58 8.06
N LEU A 214 -0.80 -6.48 8.74
CA LEU A 214 -1.45 -5.30 8.16
C LEU A 214 -0.48 -4.13 8.22
N ILE A 215 -0.17 -3.54 7.08
CA ILE A 215 0.59 -2.29 6.99
C ILE A 215 -0.35 -1.24 6.43
N VAL A 216 -0.71 -0.27 7.27
CA VAL A 216 -1.49 0.91 6.88
C VAL A 216 -0.51 2.05 6.65
N LEU A 217 -0.60 2.71 5.50
CA LEU A 217 0.28 3.83 5.14
C LEU A 217 -0.58 4.98 4.62
N ILE A 218 -0.62 6.07 5.40
CA ILE A 218 -1.25 7.32 4.98
C ILE A 218 -0.23 8.13 4.16
N ASP A 219 -0.69 8.93 3.23
CA ASP A 219 0.13 9.66 2.26
C ASP A 219 0.22 11.14 2.65
N ASP A 220 1.39 11.77 2.59
CA ASP A 220 1.61 13.22 2.78
C ASP A 220 1.07 13.77 4.12
N ALA A 221 1.10 13.00 5.19
CA ALA A 221 0.57 13.42 6.50
C ALA A 221 1.70 13.70 7.48
N GLY A 222 1.58 14.72 8.28
CA GLY A 222 2.66 15.20 9.14
C GLY A 222 2.55 14.76 10.60
N PHE A 223 3.68 14.79 11.30
CA PHE A 223 3.85 14.33 12.69
C PHE A 223 2.83 14.97 13.67
N GLY A 224 2.54 16.26 13.49
CA GLY A 224 1.63 17.03 14.37
C GLY A 224 0.21 17.16 13.81
N GLY A 225 -0.17 16.32 12.83
CA GLY A 225 -1.53 16.34 12.26
C GLY A 225 -2.58 15.66 13.14
N PRO A 226 -2.37 14.36 13.47
CA PRO A 226 -3.40 13.58 14.16
C PRO A 226 -3.50 13.91 15.65
N ASP A 227 -4.71 13.90 16.21
CA ASP A 227 -4.92 14.20 17.63
C ASP A 227 -4.25 13.16 18.55
N THR A 228 -4.08 11.94 18.09
CA THR A 228 -3.28 10.91 18.77
C THR A 228 -1.87 11.41 19.06
N PHE A 229 -1.30 12.25 18.18
CA PHE A 229 0.04 12.84 18.32
C PHE A 229 -0.06 14.35 18.62
N GLY A 230 -1.17 14.81 19.17
CA GLY A 230 -1.36 16.18 19.67
C GLY A 230 -1.91 17.18 18.68
N GLY A 231 -2.17 16.81 17.45
CA GLY A 231 -2.73 17.67 16.41
C GLY A 231 -4.21 17.99 16.61
N ALA A 232 -4.81 18.63 15.61
CA ALA A 232 -6.23 18.98 15.66
C ALA A 232 -7.12 18.02 14.85
N ILE A 233 -6.51 17.16 14.02
CA ILE A 233 -7.27 16.24 13.17
C ILE A 233 -7.71 15.04 13.99
N ARG A 234 -9.01 14.76 14.01
CA ARG A 234 -9.58 13.66 14.79
C ARG A 234 -9.21 12.32 14.16
N THR A 235 -8.53 11.47 14.91
CA THR A 235 -8.08 10.15 14.45
C THR A 235 -8.47 9.06 15.47
N PRO A 236 -9.79 8.81 15.63
CA PRO A 236 -10.26 7.86 16.65
C PRO A 236 -9.75 6.45 16.43
N THR A 237 -9.53 6.02 15.19
CA THR A 237 -8.99 4.68 14.87
C THR A 237 -7.54 4.56 15.31
N LEU A 238 -6.71 5.54 14.94
CA LEU A 238 -5.32 5.58 15.35
C LEU A 238 -5.20 5.62 16.88
N SER A 239 -6.07 6.41 17.54
CA SER A 239 -6.13 6.52 19.00
C SER A 239 -6.53 5.18 19.64
N ARG A 240 -7.53 4.48 19.09
CA ARG A 240 -7.96 3.16 19.56
C ARG A 240 -6.81 2.16 19.46
N LEU A 241 -6.10 2.19 18.34
CA LEU A 241 -4.98 1.29 18.12
C LEU A 241 -3.82 1.63 19.08
N ALA A 242 -3.52 2.90 19.29
CA ALA A 242 -2.47 3.37 20.20
C ALA A 242 -2.72 2.97 21.65
N GLN A 243 -3.98 2.99 22.10
CA GLN A 243 -4.36 2.54 23.44
C GLN A 243 -4.11 1.06 23.67
N ASN A 244 -4.15 0.26 22.59
CA ASN A 244 -3.99 -1.19 22.63
C ASN A 244 -2.66 -1.66 22.01
N GLY A 245 -1.76 -0.72 21.72
CA GLY A 245 -0.49 -0.96 21.07
C GLY A 245 0.63 -0.11 21.63
N LEU A 246 1.60 0.18 20.76
CA LEU A 246 2.79 0.96 21.09
C LEU A 246 2.89 2.17 20.17
N ILE A 247 3.16 3.34 20.74
CA ILE A 247 3.40 4.58 20.02
C ILE A 247 4.91 4.76 19.85
N TYR A 248 5.34 5.06 18.62
CA TYR A 248 6.73 5.39 18.27
C TYR A 248 6.79 6.86 17.86
N ASN A 249 7.58 7.65 18.56
CA ASN A 249 7.74 9.09 18.29
C ASN A 249 9.01 9.45 17.52
N ARG A 250 9.85 8.46 17.20
CA ARG A 250 11.09 8.62 16.42
C ARG A 250 11.15 7.59 15.29
N PHE A 251 10.01 7.43 14.59
CA PHE A 251 9.96 6.63 13.36
C PHE A 251 10.25 7.54 12.18
N HIS A 252 11.18 7.12 11.34
CA HIS A 252 11.66 7.93 10.22
C HIS A 252 11.29 7.29 8.90
N VAL A 253 11.05 8.16 7.91
CA VAL A 253 10.72 7.80 6.52
C VAL A 253 11.72 8.53 5.62
N THR A 254 11.66 8.29 4.31
CA THR A 254 12.35 9.16 3.37
C THR A 254 11.47 10.42 3.17
N ALA A 255 11.97 11.44 2.55
CA ALA A 255 11.21 12.68 2.46
C ALA A 255 10.23 12.71 1.27
N VAL A 256 10.02 11.57 0.58
CA VAL A 256 9.18 11.49 -0.63
C VAL A 256 8.59 10.08 -0.75
N CYS A 257 7.39 9.99 -1.29
CA CYS A 257 6.54 8.78 -1.28
C CYS A 257 7.13 7.55 -2.01
N SER A 258 7.52 7.60 -3.31
CA SER A 258 8.10 6.43 -4.00
C SER A 258 9.31 5.86 -3.25
N PRO A 259 10.29 6.69 -2.86
CA PRO A 259 11.42 6.21 -2.05
C PRO A 259 11.01 5.49 -0.76
N THR A 260 10.08 6.06 0.02
CA THR A 260 9.62 5.43 1.27
C THR A 260 8.94 4.09 1.00
N ARG A 261 8.04 4.04 0.00
CA ARG A 261 7.30 2.80 -0.32
C ARG A 261 8.26 1.69 -0.75
N ALA A 262 9.25 2.03 -1.59
CA ALA A 262 10.27 1.07 -2.03
C ALA A 262 11.13 0.59 -0.85
N ALA A 263 11.57 1.50 0.00
CA ALA A 263 12.39 1.21 1.18
C ALA A 263 11.63 0.31 2.18
N LEU A 264 10.39 0.67 2.49
CA LEU A 264 9.53 -0.07 3.43
C LEU A 264 9.31 -1.51 2.98
N LEU A 265 8.97 -1.69 1.70
CA LEU A 265 8.63 -3.02 1.18
C LEU A 265 9.87 -3.90 0.97
N THR A 266 11.07 -3.34 0.91
CA THR A 266 12.29 -4.14 0.66
C THR A 266 13.21 -4.27 1.89
N GLY A 267 13.04 -3.43 2.91
CA GLY A 267 13.95 -3.37 4.05
C GLY A 267 15.32 -2.80 3.68
N ARG A 268 15.41 -2.11 2.53
CA ARG A 268 16.68 -1.58 1.99
C ARG A 268 16.54 -0.10 1.69
N ASN A 269 17.64 0.61 1.76
CA ASN A 269 17.70 2.03 1.43
C ASN A 269 17.23 2.28 0.00
N HIS A 270 16.45 3.32 -0.19
CA HIS A 270 15.69 3.58 -1.41
C HIS A 270 16.56 3.71 -2.67
N HIS A 271 17.75 4.31 -2.58
CA HIS A 271 18.69 4.37 -3.73
C HIS A 271 19.22 2.97 -4.09
N ARG A 272 19.45 2.10 -3.11
CA ARG A 272 19.90 0.72 -3.39
C ARG A 272 18.88 -0.05 -4.21
N VAL A 273 17.60 0.28 -4.04
CA VAL A 273 16.53 -0.37 -4.80
C VAL A 273 16.08 0.44 -6.02
N GLY A 274 16.83 1.50 -6.38
CA GLY A 274 16.61 2.25 -7.62
C GLY A 274 15.59 3.39 -7.51
N PHE A 275 15.13 3.73 -6.31
CA PHE A 275 14.08 4.72 -6.10
C PHE A 275 14.61 5.94 -5.33
N GLY A 276 15.69 6.53 -5.81
CA GLY A 276 16.24 7.79 -5.27
C GLY A 276 15.36 9.01 -5.56
N SER A 277 14.34 8.83 -6.42
CA SER A 277 13.38 9.87 -6.81
C SER A 277 12.02 9.23 -7.03
N VAL A 278 11.02 10.03 -7.39
CA VAL A 278 9.69 9.53 -7.75
C VAL A 278 9.74 8.76 -9.06
N CYS A 279 8.92 7.73 -9.17
CA CYS A 279 8.98 6.80 -10.31
C CYS A 279 8.52 7.41 -11.65
N GLU A 280 7.88 8.59 -11.62
CA GLU A 280 7.50 9.33 -12.83
C GLU A 280 8.71 9.86 -13.60
N PHE A 281 9.83 10.07 -12.90
CA PHE A 281 11.02 10.68 -13.47
C PHE A 281 12.24 9.77 -13.28
N PRO A 282 12.21 8.56 -13.90
CA PRO A 282 13.35 7.65 -13.78
C PRO A 282 14.59 8.25 -14.45
N GLY A 283 15.71 8.16 -13.77
CA GLY A 283 16.99 8.66 -14.27
C GLY A 283 17.92 7.57 -14.80
N PRO A 284 18.99 7.93 -15.50
CA PRO A 284 19.90 6.96 -16.13
C PRO A 284 20.96 6.37 -15.19
N TYR A 285 20.76 6.49 -13.88
CA TYR A 285 21.72 6.01 -12.87
C TYR A 285 21.09 4.91 -12.01
N PRO A 286 21.89 3.94 -11.52
CA PRO A 286 21.32 2.79 -10.77
C PRO A 286 20.46 3.17 -9.59
N GLY A 287 20.81 4.22 -8.84
CA GLY A 287 20.02 4.67 -7.68
C GLY A 287 18.73 5.40 -8.04
N TYR A 288 18.53 5.74 -9.32
CA TYR A 288 17.42 6.58 -9.77
C TYR A 288 16.62 5.96 -10.91
N SER A 289 16.82 4.68 -11.18
CA SER A 289 16.25 4.02 -12.38
C SER A 289 14.74 3.77 -12.28
N ALA A 290 14.18 3.83 -11.08
CA ALA A 290 12.81 3.40 -10.76
C ALA A 290 12.55 1.95 -11.18
N VAL A 291 13.60 1.11 -11.16
CA VAL A 291 13.52 -0.33 -11.46
C VAL A 291 14.18 -1.09 -10.30
N ARG A 292 13.38 -1.89 -9.59
CA ARG A 292 13.87 -2.68 -8.46
C ARG A 292 14.82 -3.79 -8.95
N PRO A 293 16.06 -3.86 -8.46
CA PRO A 293 16.96 -4.96 -8.81
C PRO A 293 16.41 -6.32 -8.34
N ARG A 294 16.68 -7.38 -9.10
CA ARG A 294 16.27 -8.74 -8.69
C ARG A 294 16.99 -9.22 -7.42
N SER A 295 18.11 -8.59 -7.09
CA SER A 295 18.85 -8.82 -5.82
C SER A 295 18.17 -8.18 -4.61
N CYS A 296 17.02 -7.52 -4.78
CA CYS A 296 16.30 -6.80 -3.71
C CYS A 296 14.85 -7.28 -3.65
N ALA A 297 14.62 -8.53 -3.25
CA ALA A 297 13.29 -9.09 -3.13
C ALA A 297 12.48 -8.32 -2.08
N ALA A 298 11.20 -8.07 -2.39
CA ALA A 298 10.31 -7.33 -1.52
C ALA A 298 9.61 -8.27 -0.51
N LEU A 299 9.21 -7.71 0.62
CA LEU A 299 8.55 -8.43 1.72
C LEU A 299 7.34 -9.26 1.26
N PRO A 300 6.39 -8.73 0.43
CA PRO A 300 5.27 -9.56 -0.01
C PRO A 300 5.73 -10.79 -0.79
N ARG A 301 6.80 -10.68 -1.61
CA ARG A 301 7.36 -11.85 -2.30
C ARG A 301 7.89 -12.88 -1.32
N ILE A 302 8.63 -12.42 -0.30
CA ILE A 302 9.22 -13.31 0.72
C ILE A 302 8.08 -14.04 1.48
N LEU A 303 7.05 -13.30 1.88
CA LEU A 303 5.92 -13.86 2.63
C LEU A 303 5.11 -14.83 1.77
N ARG A 304 4.81 -14.47 0.51
CA ARG A 304 4.08 -15.35 -0.43
C ARG A 304 4.80 -16.68 -0.61
N ASP A 305 6.12 -16.61 -0.84
CA ASP A 305 6.94 -17.83 -1.04
C ASP A 305 7.06 -18.65 0.25
N ASN A 306 6.68 -18.09 1.40
CA ASN A 306 6.60 -18.75 2.69
C ASN A 306 5.18 -19.06 3.13
N GLY A 307 4.20 -19.02 2.22
CA GLY A 307 2.85 -19.52 2.46
C GLY A 307 1.79 -18.53 2.86
N TYR A 308 2.09 -17.22 2.81
CA TYR A 308 1.08 -16.18 2.99
C TYR A 308 0.26 -16.01 1.72
N VAL A 309 -0.92 -15.42 1.86
CA VAL A 309 -1.61 -14.77 0.75
C VAL A 309 -1.43 -13.26 0.89
N THR A 310 -1.17 -12.54 -0.20
CA THR A 310 -0.72 -11.15 -0.13
C THR A 310 -1.59 -10.24 -0.99
N GLY A 311 -2.09 -9.15 -0.41
CA GLY A 311 -2.90 -8.16 -1.11
C GLY A 311 -2.37 -6.74 -0.93
N ALA A 312 -2.44 -5.94 -1.99
CA ALA A 312 -2.10 -4.52 -1.95
C ALA A 312 -3.32 -3.71 -2.37
N PHE A 313 -3.62 -2.65 -1.63
CA PHE A 313 -4.80 -1.82 -1.85
C PHE A 313 -4.42 -0.35 -1.76
N GLY A 314 -4.75 0.43 -2.83
CA GLY A 314 -4.57 1.87 -2.87
C GLY A 314 -3.45 2.37 -3.79
N LYS A 315 -2.72 3.37 -3.33
CA LYS A 315 -1.62 4.00 -4.08
C LYS A 315 -0.40 3.08 -4.11
N TRP A 316 0.05 2.75 -5.31
CA TRP A 316 1.26 1.93 -5.48
C TRP A 316 2.53 2.78 -5.59
N HIS A 317 2.60 3.66 -6.58
CA HIS A 317 3.66 4.65 -6.81
C HIS A 317 5.07 4.06 -7.00
N LEU A 318 5.16 2.83 -7.56
CA LEU A 318 6.45 2.18 -7.86
C LEU A 318 6.52 1.66 -9.30
N THR A 319 5.55 2.05 -10.15
CA THR A 319 5.52 1.69 -11.57
C THR A 319 5.78 2.96 -12.40
N PRO A 320 6.90 3.07 -13.11
CA PRO A 320 7.13 4.24 -13.97
C PRO A 320 6.01 4.48 -14.99
N ASP A 321 5.71 5.73 -15.27
CA ASP A 321 4.62 6.15 -16.16
C ASP A 321 4.65 5.43 -17.52
N ASN A 322 5.84 5.25 -18.08
CA ASN A 322 6.00 4.69 -19.43
C ASN A 322 5.73 3.18 -19.50
N VAL A 323 5.47 2.51 -18.37
CA VAL A 323 5.16 1.06 -18.34
C VAL A 323 3.85 0.77 -17.59
N GLN A 324 2.98 1.76 -17.41
CA GLN A 324 1.69 1.58 -16.76
C GLN A 324 0.59 1.08 -17.69
N GLY A 325 0.94 0.68 -18.91
CA GLY A 325 -0.02 0.19 -19.90
C GLY A 325 -0.14 -1.33 -19.96
N ALA A 326 -1.07 -1.80 -20.77
CA ALA A 326 -1.39 -3.23 -20.93
C ALA A 326 -0.25 -4.08 -21.48
N ALA A 327 0.79 -3.46 -22.05
CA ALA A 327 1.96 -4.16 -22.57
C ALA A 327 3.06 -4.39 -21.53
N GLY A 328 2.93 -3.82 -20.34
CA GLY A 328 3.99 -3.92 -19.32
C GLY A 328 5.31 -3.26 -19.75
N PRO A 329 6.46 -3.76 -19.26
CA PRO A 329 6.66 -4.95 -18.40
C PRO A 329 6.04 -4.79 -17.00
N PHE A 330 5.65 -5.93 -16.41
CA PHE A 330 4.93 -5.93 -15.13
C PHE A 330 5.83 -6.13 -13.91
N ASP A 331 7.15 -6.08 -14.08
CA ASP A 331 8.11 -6.32 -12.98
C ASP A 331 7.98 -5.30 -11.85
N ASN A 332 7.60 -4.06 -12.17
CA ASN A 332 7.41 -3.01 -11.16
C ASN A 332 5.94 -2.79 -10.76
N TRP A 333 5.02 -3.60 -11.26
CA TRP A 333 3.63 -3.61 -10.81
C TRP A 333 3.54 -4.39 -9.48
N PRO A 334 2.47 -4.21 -8.71
CA PRO A 334 2.36 -4.88 -7.40
C PRO A 334 2.56 -6.41 -7.46
N LEU A 335 1.98 -7.08 -8.48
CA LEU A 335 2.13 -8.52 -8.64
C LEU A 335 3.60 -8.91 -8.93
N GLY A 336 4.33 -8.06 -9.66
CA GLY A 336 5.78 -8.24 -9.90
C GLY A 336 6.62 -8.11 -8.61
N TRP A 337 6.10 -7.42 -7.60
CA TRP A 337 6.75 -7.29 -6.29
C TRP A 337 6.35 -8.41 -5.33
N GLY A 338 5.39 -9.27 -5.73
CA GLY A 338 5.05 -10.46 -4.96
C GLY A 338 3.67 -10.44 -4.31
N PHE A 339 2.84 -9.46 -4.62
CA PHE A 339 1.44 -9.49 -4.20
C PHE A 339 0.66 -10.48 -5.08
N ASP A 340 -0.32 -11.14 -4.50
CA ASP A 340 -1.25 -12.03 -5.22
C ASP A 340 -2.43 -11.25 -5.78
N HIS A 341 -2.73 -10.10 -5.21
CA HIS A 341 -3.86 -9.25 -5.61
C HIS A 341 -3.51 -7.77 -5.44
N PHE A 342 -4.07 -6.94 -6.32
CA PHE A 342 -3.95 -5.48 -6.28
C PHE A 342 -5.26 -4.83 -6.68
N TRP A 343 -5.68 -3.82 -5.90
CA TRP A 343 -6.77 -2.90 -6.25
C TRP A 343 -6.32 -1.49 -5.90
N GLY A 344 -6.20 -0.60 -6.92
CA GLY A 344 -5.71 0.75 -6.64
C GLY A 344 -5.24 1.46 -7.90
N PHE A 345 -4.34 2.42 -7.72
CA PHE A 345 -3.78 3.17 -8.86
C PHE A 345 -2.24 3.12 -8.82
N PRO A 346 -1.58 3.00 -10.00
CA PRO A 346 -0.11 2.86 -10.04
C PRO A 346 0.64 4.19 -9.93
N SER A 347 -0.01 5.33 -10.18
CA SER A 347 0.59 6.67 -10.21
C SER A 347 0.85 7.26 -8.83
N GLY A 348 1.53 8.43 -8.78
CA GLY A 348 1.84 9.15 -7.55
C GLY A 348 0.67 9.89 -6.94
N ALA A 349 -0.34 10.22 -7.75
CA ALA A 349 -1.54 10.93 -7.32
C ALA A 349 -2.73 10.51 -8.17
N ALA A 350 -3.92 10.66 -7.64
CA ALA A 350 -5.17 10.43 -8.37
C ALA A 350 -6.29 11.25 -7.74
N GLY A 351 -7.19 11.73 -8.56
CA GLY A 351 -8.46 12.27 -8.06
C GLY A 351 -9.22 11.18 -7.31
N GLN A 352 -9.83 11.54 -6.19
CA GLN A 352 -10.55 10.52 -5.40
C GLN A 352 -11.95 10.24 -5.95
N TYR A 353 -12.43 11.10 -6.85
CA TYR A 353 -13.74 10.92 -7.50
C TYR A 353 -13.62 10.27 -8.89
N ASP A 354 -12.42 10.36 -9.51
CA ASP A 354 -12.22 9.91 -10.90
C ASP A 354 -10.85 9.22 -11.10
N PRO A 355 -10.45 8.30 -10.23
CA PRO A 355 -9.15 7.63 -10.39
C PRO A 355 -9.14 6.69 -11.58
N ILE A 356 -7.97 6.49 -12.19
CA ILE A 356 -7.77 5.41 -13.17
C ILE A 356 -7.33 4.17 -12.38
N ILE A 357 -8.28 3.31 -12.07
CA ILE A 357 -8.07 2.13 -11.22
C ILE A 357 -7.43 0.99 -12.03
N SER A 358 -6.56 0.28 -11.37
CA SER A 358 -6.01 -0.99 -11.85
C SER A 358 -6.40 -2.11 -10.89
N GLN A 359 -6.82 -3.23 -11.46
CA GLN A 359 -6.95 -4.50 -10.73
C GLN A 359 -5.88 -5.44 -11.25
N ASP A 360 -5.03 -5.88 -10.33
CA ASP A 360 -3.88 -6.73 -10.65
C ASP A 360 -2.99 -6.07 -11.71
N ASN A 361 -2.85 -6.65 -12.90
CA ASN A 361 -2.08 -6.08 -14.01
C ASN A 361 -2.95 -5.45 -15.10
N SER A 362 -4.18 -5.09 -14.77
CA SER A 362 -5.15 -4.58 -15.75
C SER A 362 -5.74 -3.24 -15.32
N VAL A 363 -5.72 -2.27 -16.22
CA VAL A 363 -6.41 -0.98 -16.00
C VAL A 363 -7.90 -1.20 -16.25
N ILE A 364 -8.74 -0.85 -15.28
CA ILE A 364 -10.19 -1.08 -15.38
C ILE A 364 -11.03 0.20 -15.28
N GLY A 365 -10.46 1.29 -14.72
CA GLY A 365 -11.22 2.51 -14.47
C GLY A 365 -12.22 2.35 -13.32
N ILE A 366 -13.15 3.28 -13.20
CA ILE A 366 -14.18 3.25 -12.17
C ILE A 366 -15.16 2.09 -12.47
N PRO A 367 -15.53 1.27 -11.47
CA PRO A 367 -16.45 0.16 -11.70
C PRO A 367 -17.83 0.61 -12.19
N GLU A 368 -18.42 -0.18 -13.09
CA GLU A 368 -19.77 0.08 -13.62
C GLU A 368 -20.80 0.11 -12.48
N GLY A 369 -21.75 1.02 -12.56
CA GLY A 369 -22.80 1.19 -11.55
C GLY A 369 -22.42 2.14 -10.42
N SER A 370 -21.15 2.59 -10.37
CA SER A 370 -20.74 3.58 -9.38
C SER A 370 -21.51 4.89 -9.57
N GLY A 371 -22.00 5.47 -8.48
CA GLY A 371 -22.75 6.71 -8.53
C GLY A 371 -24.23 6.57 -8.88
N GLU A 372 -24.74 5.36 -9.03
CA GLU A 372 -26.17 5.12 -9.33
C GLU A 372 -27.10 5.60 -8.23
N ASP A 373 -26.61 5.72 -6.99
CA ASP A 373 -27.35 6.25 -5.84
C ASP A 373 -27.43 7.78 -5.83
N GLY A 374 -26.78 8.44 -6.82
CA GLY A 374 -26.75 9.89 -6.93
C GLY A 374 -25.60 10.57 -6.21
N ARG A 375 -24.68 9.80 -5.59
CA ARG A 375 -23.41 10.32 -5.07
C ARG A 375 -22.32 10.03 -6.08
N PRO A 376 -21.36 10.92 -6.28
CA PRO A 376 -20.21 10.58 -7.14
C PRO A 376 -19.44 9.40 -6.55
N TYR A 377 -18.78 8.61 -7.41
CA TYR A 377 -17.83 7.58 -6.96
C TYR A 377 -16.80 8.21 -6.00
N TYR A 378 -16.38 7.45 -4.98
CA TYR A 378 -15.39 7.94 -4.03
C TYR A 378 -14.41 6.81 -3.68
N PHE A 379 -13.18 6.96 -4.14
CA PHE A 379 -12.14 5.91 -4.09
C PHE A 379 -11.79 5.45 -2.67
N PRO A 380 -11.63 6.33 -1.66
CA PRO A 380 -11.28 5.84 -0.32
C PRO A 380 -12.30 4.86 0.27
N ASP A 381 -13.59 5.06 0.01
CA ASP A 381 -14.64 4.15 0.48
C ASP A 381 -14.60 2.83 -0.30
N ASP A 382 -14.53 2.90 -1.64
CA ASP A 382 -14.42 1.72 -2.52
C ASP A 382 -13.17 0.89 -2.21
N LEU A 383 -12.03 1.55 -2.01
CA LEU A 383 -10.77 0.92 -1.63
C LEU A 383 -10.95 0.03 -0.38
N THR A 384 -11.63 0.58 0.62
CA THR A 384 -11.88 -0.11 1.89
C THR A 384 -12.84 -1.29 1.67
N ASP A 385 -13.91 -1.07 0.90
CA ASP A 385 -14.86 -2.13 0.56
C ASP A 385 -14.15 -3.29 -0.13
N LYS A 386 -13.25 -2.99 -1.07
CA LYS A 386 -12.49 -4.03 -1.81
C LYS A 386 -11.48 -4.76 -0.91
N ALA A 387 -10.84 -4.07 0.02
CA ALA A 387 -9.95 -4.71 0.98
C ALA A 387 -10.74 -5.66 1.91
N ILE A 388 -11.89 -5.23 2.40
CA ILE A 388 -12.78 -6.04 3.24
C ILE A 388 -13.30 -7.25 2.45
N GLU A 389 -13.78 -7.04 1.21
CA GLU A 389 -14.25 -8.11 0.33
C GLU A 389 -13.15 -9.17 0.12
N TRP A 390 -11.91 -8.71 -0.11
CA TRP A 390 -10.76 -9.60 -0.28
C TRP A 390 -10.49 -10.44 0.99
N LEU A 391 -10.51 -9.81 2.17
CA LEU A 391 -10.32 -10.54 3.45
C LEU A 391 -11.37 -11.64 3.63
N HIS A 392 -12.65 -11.31 3.39
CA HIS A 392 -13.74 -12.29 3.48
C HIS A 392 -13.54 -13.43 2.47
N THR A 393 -13.11 -13.10 1.24
CA THR A 393 -12.86 -14.09 0.19
C THR A 393 -11.70 -15.02 0.58
N VAL A 394 -10.61 -14.47 1.09
CA VAL A 394 -9.47 -15.26 1.56
C VAL A 394 -9.91 -16.23 2.66
N ARG A 395 -10.70 -15.75 3.62
CA ARG A 395 -11.19 -16.60 4.73
C ARG A 395 -12.19 -17.65 4.30
N ALA A 396 -13.07 -17.33 3.35
CA ALA A 396 -14.00 -18.31 2.79
C ALA A 396 -13.27 -19.43 2.05
N GLN A 397 -12.15 -19.14 1.42
CA GLN A 397 -11.37 -20.12 0.65
C GLN A 397 -10.38 -20.88 1.53
N ASN A 398 -9.80 -20.24 2.53
CA ASN A 398 -8.83 -20.89 3.43
C ASN A 398 -8.83 -20.23 4.81
N ALA A 399 -9.48 -20.88 5.76
CA ALA A 399 -9.70 -20.32 7.09
C ALA A 399 -8.42 -20.13 7.93
N THR A 400 -7.30 -20.76 7.56
CA THR A 400 -6.11 -20.78 8.42
C THR A 400 -4.86 -20.15 7.77
N LYS A 401 -4.90 -19.87 6.49
CA LYS A 401 -3.73 -19.32 5.78
C LYS A 401 -3.52 -17.85 6.21
N PRO A 402 -2.36 -17.47 6.73
CA PRO A 402 -2.14 -16.08 7.11
C PRO A 402 -2.07 -15.18 5.87
N TRP A 403 -2.43 -13.92 6.06
CA TRP A 403 -2.41 -12.92 5.00
C TRP A 403 -1.49 -11.74 5.36
N MET A 404 -0.97 -11.11 4.31
CA MET A 404 -0.36 -9.79 4.40
C MET A 404 -1.20 -8.84 3.58
N LEU A 405 -1.64 -7.74 4.20
CA LEU A 405 -2.40 -6.69 3.53
C LEU A 405 -1.61 -5.37 3.63
N TYR A 406 -1.26 -4.79 2.48
CA TYR A 406 -0.66 -3.48 2.36
C TYR A 406 -1.77 -2.52 1.96
N TYR A 407 -2.25 -1.72 2.93
CA TYR A 407 -3.32 -0.75 2.75
C TYR A 407 -2.71 0.65 2.72
N ALA A 408 -2.44 1.15 1.52
CA ALA A 408 -1.72 2.40 1.29
C ALA A 408 -2.67 3.39 0.62
N THR A 409 -3.32 4.24 1.41
CA THR A 409 -4.34 5.14 0.87
C THR A 409 -3.74 6.18 -0.07
N GLY A 410 -4.55 6.77 -0.94
CA GLY A 410 -4.19 7.99 -1.66
C GLY A 410 -4.36 9.24 -0.80
N ALA A 411 -5.11 9.11 0.29
CA ALA A 411 -5.26 10.18 1.27
C ALA A 411 -4.02 10.20 2.19
N THR A 412 -3.44 11.37 2.49
CA THR A 412 -3.97 12.71 2.32
C THR A 412 -3.25 13.53 1.24
N HIS A 413 -2.67 12.85 0.24
CA HIS A 413 -2.02 13.51 -0.90
C HIS A 413 -3.04 14.36 -1.68
N ALA A 414 -2.61 15.49 -2.18
CA ALA A 414 -3.44 16.29 -3.08
C ALA A 414 -3.75 15.53 -4.38
N PRO A 415 -4.92 15.77 -5.02
CA PRO A 415 -5.93 16.73 -4.59
C PRO A 415 -6.65 16.31 -3.32
N HIS A 416 -6.86 17.26 -2.40
CA HIS A 416 -7.55 16.99 -1.14
C HIS A 416 -9.05 16.86 -1.39
N HIS A 417 -9.45 15.69 -1.85
CA HIS A 417 -10.84 15.40 -2.22
C HIS A 417 -11.58 14.73 -1.07
N VAL A 418 -12.63 15.35 -0.59
CA VAL A 418 -13.49 14.77 0.44
C VAL A 418 -14.89 15.36 0.35
N PHE A 419 -15.91 14.55 0.62
CA PHE A 419 -17.28 15.05 0.70
C PHE A 419 -17.38 16.20 1.71
N LYS A 420 -18.15 17.22 1.32
CA LYS A 420 -18.32 18.48 2.07
C LYS A 420 -18.62 18.27 3.55
N GLU A 421 -19.42 17.26 3.89
CA GLU A 421 -19.79 16.96 5.27
C GLU A 421 -18.60 16.63 6.17
N TRP A 422 -17.53 16.06 5.61
CA TRP A 422 -16.29 15.80 6.36
C TRP A 422 -15.52 17.10 6.63
N ALA A 423 -15.33 17.93 5.60
CA ALA A 423 -14.66 19.21 5.74
C ALA A 423 -15.42 20.15 6.70
N ASP A 424 -16.75 20.14 6.62
CA ASP A 424 -17.60 21.02 7.45
C ASP A 424 -17.58 20.63 8.94
N LYS A 425 -17.09 19.44 9.31
CA LYS A 425 -16.87 19.10 10.73
C LYS A 425 -15.83 20.03 11.37
N TYR A 426 -14.95 20.61 10.55
CA TYR A 426 -13.84 21.46 11.02
C TYR A 426 -14.09 22.95 10.80
N ARG A 427 -15.31 23.33 10.41
CA ARG A 427 -15.62 24.71 10.07
C ARG A 427 -15.24 25.66 11.22
N GLY A 428 -14.33 26.61 10.94
CA GLY A 428 -13.87 27.62 11.89
C GLY A 428 -12.78 27.14 12.86
N GLU A 429 -12.39 25.87 12.82
CA GLU A 429 -11.37 25.34 13.75
C GLU A 429 -9.96 25.89 13.41
N PHE A 430 -9.78 26.41 12.21
CA PHE A 430 -8.47 26.87 11.74
C PHE A 430 -8.43 28.39 11.50
N ASP A 431 -9.44 29.12 11.95
CA ASP A 431 -9.51 30.60 11.79
C ASP A 431 -8.40 31.31 12.55
N ASP A 432 -7.87 30.73 13.64
CA ASP A 432 -6.74 31.26 14.41
C ASP A 432 -5.40 31.17 13.65
N GLY A 433 -5.34 30.35 12.61
CA GLY A 433 -4.19 30.19 11.73
C GLY A 433 -3.09 29.27 12.22
N TRP A 434 -2.09 29.10 11.36
CA TRP A 434 -1.00 28.12 11.55
C TRP A 434 -0.08 28.45 12.72
N ASP A 435 0.16 29.72 13.04
CA ASP A 435 1.04 30.08 14.16
C ASP A 435 0.41 29.62 15.49
N VAL A 436 -0.89 29.88 15.65
CA VAL A 436 -1.66 29.45 16.84
C VAL A 436 -1.82 27.92 16.85
N TYR A 437 -2.07 27.31 15.69
CA TYR A 437 -2.15 25.85 15.55
C TYR A 437 -0.87 25.18 16.08
N ARG A 438 0.30 25.66 15.63
CA ARG A 438 1.60 25.11 16.06
C ARG A 438 1.76 25.18 17.58
N GLN A 439 1.44 26.33 18.18
CA GLN A 439 1.54 26.51 19.62
C GLN A 439 0.62 25.54 20.37
N LYS A 440 -0.66 25.47 19.97
CA LYS A 440 -1.66 24.59 20.59
C LYS A 440 -1.27 23.11 20.48
N THR A 441 -0.78 22.70 19.30
CA THR A 441 -0.33 21.33 19.02
C THR A 441 0.85 20.97 19.91
N PHE A 442 1.86 21.82 19.95
CA PHE A 442 3.08 21.63 20.76
C PHE A 442 2.75 21.42 22.25
N GLU A 443 1.86 22.26 22.79
CA GLU A 443 1.42 22.14 24.19
C GLU A 443 0.65 20.82 24.45
N ARG A 444 -0.17 20.38 23.47
CA ARG A 444 -0.85 19.09 23.58
C ARG A 444 0.14 17.92 23.51
N GLN A 445 1.13 17.97 22.63
CA GLN A 445 2.17 16.95 22.47
C GLN A 445 2.92 16.73 23.80
N LYS A 446 3.30 17.81 24.47
CA LYS A 446 3.94 17.74 25.81
C LYS A 446 3.02 17.12 26.85
N ARG A 447 1.77 17.56 26.89
CA ARG A 447 0.76 17.07 27.86
C ARG A 447 0.46 15.57 27.66
N LEU A 448 0.48 15.10 26.43
CA LEU A 448 0.27 13.68 26.09
C LEU A 448 1.52 12.84 26.28
N GLY A 449 2.68 13.46 26.49
CA GLY A 449 3.97 12.75 26.60
C GLY A 449 4.48 12.21 25.26
N ILE A 450 3.96 12.71 24.14
CA ILE A 450 4.43 12.33 22.79
C ILE A 450 5.83 12.88 22.55
N ILE A 451 6.10 14.07 23.05
CA ILE A 451 7.43 14.70 22.96
C ILE A 451 7.97 14.96 24.37
N PRO A 452 9.29 15.06 24.55
CA PRO A 452 9.88 15.38 25.85
C PRO A 452 9.37 16.71 26.42
N PRO A 453 9.25 16.82 27.75
CA PRO A 453 8.72 18.06 28.37
C PRO A 453 9.63 19.28 28.13
N ASP A 454 10.91 19.04 27.91
CA ASP A 454 11.93 20.07 27.63
C ASP A 454 12.11 20.36 26.14
N ALA A 455 11.39 19.68 25.26
CA ALA A 455 11.44 19.98 23.80
C ALA A 455 11.14 21.45 23.53
N GLU A 456 11.76 21.99 22.50
CA GLU A 456 11.56 23.36 22.04
C GLU A 456 10.75 23.40 20.75
N LEU A 457 9.87 24.37 20.62
CA LEU A 457 9.13 24.57 19.38
C LEU A 457 10.03 25.30 18.37
N THR A 458 10.23 24.72 17.20
CA THR A 458 11.03 25.34 16.14
C THR A 458 10.37 26.62 15.65
N GLU A 459 11.18 27.59 15.22
CA GLU A 459 10.70 28.84 14.66
C GLU A 459 10.04 28.59 13.30
N ARG A 460 9.09 29.46 12.95
CA ARG A 460 8.52 29.46 11.61
C ARG A 460 9.56 30.07 10.65
N PRO A 461 10.01 29.36 9.63
CA PRO A 461 10.91 29.95 8.62
C PRO A 461 10.31 31.21 7.99
N ASP A 462 11.17 32.20 7.70
CA ASP A 462 10.75 33.47 7.07
C ASP A 462 10.08 33.27 5.70
N LEU A 463 10.31 32.13 5.08
CA LEU A 463 9.71 31.75 3.81
C LEU A 463 8.18 31.63 3.91
N PHE A 464 7.66 31.27 5.08
CA PHE A 464 6.23 31.17 5.32
C PHE A 464 5.71 32.49 5.93
N PRO A 465 4.69 33.11 5.33
CA PRO A 465 4.17 34.37 5.91
C PRO A 465 3.53 34.13 7.29
N ALA A 466 3.56 35.16 8.12
CA ALA A 466 2.84 35.11 9.40
C ALA A 466 1.32 35.18 9.12
N TRP A 467 0.53 34.40 9.88
CA TRP A 467 -0.93 34.38 9.70
C TRP A 467 -1.53 35.80 9.81
N ASP A 468 -1.05 36.57 10.78
CA ASP A 468 -1.57 37.95 11.01
C ASP A 468 -1.25 38.92 9.86
N SER A 469 -0.30 38.56 8.98
CA SER A 469 0.00 39.42 7.81
C SER A 469 -0.96 39.16 6.63
N MET A 470 -1.79 38.14 6.72
CA MET A 470 -2.71 37.73 5.65
C MET A 470 -3.94 38.65 5.60
N SER A 471 -4.43 38.94 4.37
CA SER A 471 -5.71 39.61 4.17
C SER A 471 -6.88 38.69 4.62
N GLU A 472 -8.06 39.31 4.83
CA GLU A 472 -9.25 38.53 5.19
C GLU A 472 -9.66 37.53 4.10
N ALA A 473 -9.42 37.87 2.84
CA ALA A 473 -9.67 36.99 1.70
C ALA A 473 -8.73 35.79 1.75
N GLN A 474 -7.45 36.03 2.02
CA GLN A 474 -6.45 34.95 2.18
C GLN A 474 -6.81 34.06 3.36
N LYS A 475 -7.06 34.61 4.55
CA LYS A 475 -7.41 33.85 5.75
C LYS A 475 -8.61 32.93 5.50
N ARG A 476 -9.66 33.46 4.85
CA ARG A 476 -10.86 32.67 4.55
C ARG A 476 -10.55 31.47 3.63
N LEU A 477 -9.75 31.71 2.58
CA LEU A 477 -9.36 30.64 1.63
C LEU A 477 -8.46 29.61 2.33
N LEU A 478 -7.44 30.09 3.04
CA LEU A 478 -6.41 29.25 3.66
C LEU A 478 -6.99 28.40 4.81
N ALA A 479 -7.91 28.96 5.61
CA ALA A 479 -8.61 28.21 6.66
C ALA A 479 -9.44 27.09 6.01
N ARG A 480 -10.20 27.40 4.94
CA ARG A 480 -11.01 26.39 4.26
C ARG A 480 -10.16 25.27 3.66
N GLN A 481 -9.01 25.58 3.07
CA GLN A 481 -8.09 24.56 2.57
C GLN A 481 -7.69 23.58 3.68
N MET A 482 -7.41 24.08 4.89
CA MET A 482 -7.05 23.23 6.03
C MET A 482 -8.26 22.43 6.56
N GLU A 483 -9.47 23.00 6.54
CA GLU A 483 -10.68 22.27 6.88
C GLU A 483 -10.90 21.07 5.96
N VAL A 484 -10.67 21.25 4.66
CA VAL A 484 -10.77 20.18 3.64
C VAL A 484 -9.72 19.10 3.90
N PHE A 485 -8.47 19.48 4.12
CA PHE A 485 -7.39 18.53 4.45
C PHE A 485 -7.70 17.73 5.72
N ALA A 486 -8.19 18.41 6.77
CA ALA A 486 -8.53 17.76 8.03
C ALA A 486 -9.69 16.77 7.87
N GLY A 487 -10.72 17.16 7.10
CA GLY A 487 -11.83 16.26 6.79
C GLY A 487 -11.40 15.04 6.00
N PHE A 488 -10.52 15.23 5.03
CA PHE A 488 -9.95 14.15 4.21
C PHE A 488 -9.13 13.19 5.06
N SER A 489 -8.33 13.72 5.97
CA SER A 489 -7.52 12.94 6.92
C SER A 489 -8.40 12.13 7.89
N GLU A 490 -9.46 12.74 8.46
CA GLU A 490 -10.40 12.05 9.34
C GLU A 490 -11.15 10.94 8.59
N ASN A 491 -11.54 11.19 7.33
CA ASN A 491 -12.16 10.17 6.48
C ASN A 491 -11.22 8.97 6.24
N ALA A 492 -9.92 9.24 6.02
CA ALA A 492 -8.94 8.17 5.86
C ALA A 492 -8.83 7.31 7.13
N ASP A 493 -8.75 7.94 8.31
CA ASP A 493 -8.70 7.22 9.58
C ASP A 493 -9.99 6.41 9.82
N TRP A 494 -11.16 6.98 9.46
CA TRP A 494 -12.44 6.28 9.56
C TRP A 494 -12.47 5.03 8.69
N ASN A 495 -11.94 5.11 7.47
CA ASN A 495 -11.86 3.98 6.56
C ASN A 495 -10.92 2.88 7.09
N VAL A 496 -9.79 3.25 7.68
CA VAL A 496 -8.93 2.28 8.38
C VAL A 496 -9.72 1.61 9.53
N GLY A 497 -10.57 2.38 10.22
CA GLY A 497 -11.45 1.85 11.27
C GLY A 497 -12.36 0.76 10.77
N ARG A 498 -13.03 0.96 9.62
CA ARG A 498 -13.87 -0.04 8.96
C ARG A 498 -13.10 -1.34 8.67
N LEU A 499 -11.88 -1.20 8.17
CA LEU A 499 -11.02 -2.36 7.88
C LEU A 499 -10.66 -3.13 9.16
N LEU A 500 -10.29 -2.42 10.23
CA LEU A 500 -9.96 -3.05 11.51
C LEU A 500 -11.18 -3.73 12.14
N ASP A 501 -12.37 -3.11 12.02
CA ASP A 501 -13.63 -3.70 12.51
C ASP A 501 -13.94 -5.00 11.75
N ALA A 502 -13.73 -5.04 10.44
CA ALA A 502 -13.89 -6.26 9.64
C ALA A 502 -12.93 -7.37 10.08
N ILE A 503 -11.68 -7.04 10.41
CA ILE A 503 -10.70 -8.00 10.95
C ILE A 503 -11.17 -8.52 12.31
N GLU A 504 -11.75 -7.65 13.15
CA GLU A 504 -12.33 -8.03 14.45
C GLU A 504 -13.52 -8.96 14.27
N ASP A 505 -14.44 -8.65 13.33
CA ASP A 505 -15.60 -9.48 13.01
C ASP A 505 -15.19 -10.89 12.52
N LEU A 506 -14.05 -10.99 11.84
CA LEU A 506 -13.48 -12.28 11.42
C LEU A 506 -12.81 -13.05 12.59
N GLY A 507 -12.69 -12.42 13.77
CA GLY A 507 -12.05 -13.01 14.94
C GLY A 507 -10.52 -13.07 14.83
N GLU A 508 -9.91 -12.17 14.06
CA GLU A 508 -8.48 -12.25 13.73
C GLU A 508 -7.61 -11.16 14.37
N SER A 509 -8.23 -10.18 15.04
CA SER A 509 -7.49 -9.06 15.64
C SER A 509 -6.37 -9.52 16.57
N ASP A 510 -6.61 -10.57 17.38
CA ASP A 510 -5.63 -11.04 18.36
C ASP A 510 -4.29 -11.42 17.70
N ASN A 511 -4.34 -12.12 16.54
CA ASN A 511 -3.12 -12.58 15.86
C ASN A 511 -2.88 -11.83 14.54
N THR A 512 -3.14 -10.52 14.53
CA THR A 512 -2.78 -9.63 13.45
C THR A 512 -1.76 -8.60 13.96
N LEU A 513 -0.59 -8.57 13.31
CA LEU A 513 0.46 -7.57 13.55
C LEU A 513 0.15 -6.37 12.66
N VAL A 514 -0.19 -5.24 13.29
CA VAL A 514 -0.59 -4.01 12.60
C VAL A 514 0.51 -2.96 12.74
N PHE A 515 0.92 -2.37 11.62
CA PHE A 515 1.72 -1.15 11.56
C PHE A 515 0.83 -0.06 10.98
N TYR A 516 0.49 0.98 11.76
CA TYR A 516 -0.27 2.12 11.26
C TYR A 516 0.69 3.31 11.19
N ILE A 517 1.13 3.62 9.98
CA ILE A 517 2.10 4.66 9.67
C ILE A 517 1.33 5.88 9.15
N TRP A 518 1.42 6.99 9.88
CA TRP A 518 0.70 8.22 9.54
C TRP A 518 1.65 9.16 8.80
N GLY A 519 1.94 8.84 7.55
CA GLY A 519 2.79 9.59 6.64
C GLY A 519 3.91 8.76 6.02
N ASP A 520 3.99 8.76 4.68
CA ASP A 520 5.14 8.18 3.98
C ASP A 520 6.23 9.24 3.73
N ASN A 521 5.96 10.47 4.09
CA ASN A 521 6.83 11.64 4.20
C ASN A 521 6.05 12.68 4.98
N GLY A 522 6.70 13.69 5.46
CA GLY A 522 6.00 14.78 6.15
C GLY A 522 4.96 15.45 5.25
N ALA A 523 4.08 16.23 5.86
CA ALA A 523 3.01 16.95 5.17
C ALA A 523 3.56 17.78 3.99
N SER A 524 2.79 17.82 2.90
CA SER A 524 3.24 18.37 1.61
C SER A 524 3.25 19.89 1.59
N MET A 525 4.42 20.45 1.27
CA MET A 525 4.58 21.92 1.09
C MET A 525 4.36 22.36 -0.36
N GLU A 526 3.85 21.48 -1.23
CA GLU A 526 3.74 21.72 -2.67
C GLU A 526 2.63 22.71 -3.03
N GLY A 527 1.76 23.08 -2.08
CA GLY A 527 0.67 24.03 -2.31
C GLY A 527 1.08 25.51 -2.35
N THR A 528 2.37 25.84 -2.32
CA THR A 528 2.88 27.23 -2.29
C THR A 528 2.43 28.00 -1.04
N ASN A 529 2.62 29.31 -1.01
CA ASN A 529 2.19 30.13 0.14
C ASN A 529 0.70 30.46 0.16
N THR A 530 0.00 30.24 -0.96
CA THR A 530 -1.44 30.57 -1.09
C THR A 530 -2.33 29.32 -1.13
N GLY A 531 -1.71 28.14 -1.14
CA GLY A 531 -2.45 26.92 -1.49
C GLY A 531 -2.91 26.97 -2.94
N SER A 532 -3.75 26.04 -3.32
CA SER A 532 -4.30 26.04 -4.68
C SER A 532 -5.70 25.45 -4.70
N PHE A 533 -6.57 25.96 -5.56
CA PHE A 533 -7.83 25.29 -5.89
C PHE A 533 -7.61 24.19 -6.93
N ASN A 534 -6.46 24.20 -7.60
CA ASN A 534 -6.03 23.18 -8.54
C ASN A 534 -4.49 23.09 -8.46
N GLU A 535 -4.00 21.99 -7.86
CA GLU A 535 -2.56 21.81 -7.58
C GLU A 535 -1.68 21.85 -8.82
N MET A 536 -2.23 21.52 -10.01
CA MET A 536 -1.46 21.53 -11.25
C MET A 536 -1.08 22.93 -11.70
N THR A 537 -1.68 24.00 -11.12
CA THR A 537 -1.30 25.37 -11.46
C THR A 537 0.16 25.64 -11.13
N PHE A 538 0.61 25.28 -9.91
CA PHE A 538 2.01 25.52 -9.52
C PHE A 538 3.00 24.70 -10.35
N LEU A 539 2.66 23.43 -10.65
CA LEU A 539 3.51 22.54 -11.46
C LEU A 539 3.69 23.07 -12.90
N ASN A 540 2.77 23.93 -13.34
CA ASN A 540 2.83 24.58 -14.64
C ASN A 540 3.30 26.05 -14.54
N GLY A 541 3.82 26.45 -13.41
CA GLY A 541 4.41 27.79 -13.21
C GLY A 541 3.41 28.91 -13.03
N LEU A 542 2.17 28.59 -12.64
CA LEU A 542 1.14 29.62 -12.38
C LEU A 542 1.00 29.80 -10.86
N ASP A 543 1.41 30.95 -10.37
CA ASP A 543 1.22 31.31 -8.97
C ASP A 543 0.00 32.23 -8.90
N LEU A 544 -1.11 31.71 -8.42
CA LEU A 544 -2.39 32.41 -8.33
C LEU A 544 -2.59 32.98 -6.92
N ASP A 545 -2.79 34.27 -6.82
CA ASP A 545 -3.12 34.88 -5.52
C ASP A 545 -4.51 34.46 -5.04
N ALA A 546 -4.78 34.67 -3.77
CA ALA A 546 -6.03 34.21 -3.14
C ALA A 546 -7.27 34.87 -3.77
N GLU A 547 -7.18 36.09 -4.14
CA GLU A 547 -8.28 36.83 -4.76
C GLU A 547 -8.65 36.22 -6.12
N ARG A 548 -7.63 35.89 -6.94
CA ARG A 548 -7.86 35.22 -8.22
C ARG A 548 -8.40 33.79 -8.04
N GLN A 549 -7.89 33.05 -7.06
CA GLN A 549 -8.41 31.73 -6.75
C GLN A 549 -9.90 31.79 -6.34
N LEU A 550 -10.26 32.68 -5.43
CA LEU A 550 -11.65 32.86 -5.01
C LEU A 550 -12.56 33.23 -6.19
N GLU A 551 -12.08 34.11 -7.10
CA GLU A 551 -12.83 34.43 -8.31
C GLU A 551 -13.07 33.23 -9.21
N LEU A 552 -12.02 32.39 -9.40
CA LEU A 552 -12.13 31.18 -10.22
C LEU A 552 -13.05 30.15 -9.60
N ILE A 553 -12.98 29.97 -8.29
CA ILE A 553 -13.77 28.96 -7.55
C ILE A 553 -15.28 29.29 -7.63
N GLU A 554 -15.67 30.55 -7.80
CA GLU A 554 -17.08 30.95 -7.89
C GLU A 554 -17.83 30.18 -8.98
N GLN A 555 -17.16 29.83 -10.09
CA GLN A 555 -17.78 29.07 -11.19
C GLN A 555 -18.10 27.63 -10.79
N TYR A 556 -17.49 27.13 -9.73
CA TYR A 556 -17.67 25.75 -9.26
C TYR A 556 -18.59 25.66 -8.00
N GLY A 557 -19.14 26.79 -7.54
CA GLY A 557 -20.00 26.82 -6.37
C GLY A 557 -19.46 27.57 -5.16
N GLY A 558 -18.37 28.30 -5.38
CA GLY A 558 -17.70 29.11 -4.34
C GLY A 558 -16.79 28.29 -3.44
N ILE A 559 -16.34 28.92 -2.37
CA ILE A 559 -15.35 28.37 -1.45
C ILE A 559 -15.81 27.05 -0.81
N ALA A 560 -17.11 26.80 -0.71
CA ALA A 560 -17.67 25.58 -0.13
C ALA A 560 -17.48 24.35 -1.05
N ALA A 561 -17.15 24.57 -2.34
CA ALA A 561 -16.88 23.51 -3.32
C ALA A 561 -15.45 22.99 -3.25
N LEU A 562 -14.56 23.63 -2.47
CA LEU A 562 -13.20 23.10 -2.31
C LEU A 562 -13.25 21.68 -1.74
N GLY A 563 -12.61 20.76 -2.45
CA GLY A 563 -12.57 19.34 -2.07
C GLY A 563 -13.62 18.47 -2.75
N ASP A 564 -14.52 19.08 -3.56
CA ASP A 564 -15.48 18.31 -4.34
C ASP A 564 -14.89 17.86 -5.70
N GLU A 565 -15.69 17.18 -6.51
CA GLU A 565 -15.28 16.57 -7.77
C GLU A 565 -14.84 17.59 -8.86
N PHE A 566 -15.08 18.89 -8.66
CA PHE A 566 -14.80 19.93 -9.65
C PHE A 566 -13.58 20.79 -9.28
N THR A 567 -12.93 20.51 -8.15
CA THR A 567 -11.75 21.23 -7.71
C THR A 567 -10.64 20.21 -7.39
N ALA A 568 -9.39 20.66 -7.38
CA ALA A 568 -8.24 19.79 -7.07
C ALA A 568 -7.33 20.47 -6.05
N PRO A 569 -7.84 20.75 -4.83
CA PRO A 569 -7.14 21.65 -3.94
C PRO A 569 -5.92 21.05 -3.27
N HIS A 570 -4.99 21.94 -2.95
CA HIS A 570 -3.85 21.69 -2.06
C HIS A 570 -3.79 22.80 -1.03
N PHE A 571 -3.57 22.50 0.24
CA PHE A 571 -3.43 23.53 1.28
C PHE A 571 -2.07 24.26 1.16
N ALA A 572 -1.98 25.42 1.82
CA ALA A 572 -0.76 26.25 1.79
C ALA A 572 0.40 25.57 2.53
N SER A 573 1.62 25.84 2.06
CA SER A 573 2.86 25.29 2.62
C SER A 573 3.03 25.58 4.13
N ALA A 574 2.53 26.72 4.62
CA ALA A 574 2.57 27.05 6.04
C ALA A 574 1.67 26.11 6.87
N TRP A 575 0.56 25.61 6.31
CA TRP A 575 -0.26 24.57 6.96
C TRP A 575 0.48 23.24 6.99
N ALA A 576 1.21 22.90 5.92
CA ALA A 576 2.05 21.68 5.93
C ALA A 576 3.09 21.77 7.04
N HIS A 577 3.80 22.89 7.16
CA HIS A 577 4.77 23.12 8.23
C HIS A 577 4.09 22.99 9.61
N ALA A 578 2.89 23.55 9.76
CA ALA A 578 2.12 23.46 11.01
C ALA A 578 1.74 22.01 11.32
N SER A 579 1.34 21.24 10.32
CA SER A 579 0.99 19.81 10.46
C SER A 579 2.20 18.95 10.83
N ASN A 580 3.44 19.43 10.64
CA ASN A 580 4.66 18.74 11.04
C ASN A 580 5.16 19.12 12.45
N THR A 581 4.40 19.94 13.22
CA THR A 581 4.79 20.39 14.57
C THR A 581 5.24 19.22 15.44
N PRO A 582 6.38 19.35 16.22
CA PRO A 582 7.18 20.56 16.44
C PRO A 582 8.35 20.72 15.48
N LEU A 583 8.41 19.88 14.45
CA LEU A 583 9.55 19.70 13.57
C LEU A 583 9.62 20.81 12.50
N GLN A 584 10.79 20.96 11.89
CA GLN A 584 11.01 21.93 10.82
C GLN A 584 10.71 21.31 9.45
N TRP A 585 10.14 22.11 8.55
CA TRP A 585 9.93 21.79 7.14
C TRP A 585 8.87 20.68 6.93
N GLY A 586 8.96 19.94 5.82
CA GLY A 586 8.01 18.93 5.41
C GLY A 586 8.51 18.16 4.19
N LYS A 587 7.59 17.60 3.41
CA LYS A 587 7.84 16.80 2.20
C LYS A 587 8.96 17.40 1.34
N GLN A 588 9.81 16.58 0.75
CA GLN A 588 11.01 16.84 -0.05
C GLN A 588 12.25 17.24 0.77
N MET A 589 12.09 17.62 2.04
CA MET A 589 13.20 18.12 2.84
C MET A 589 13.85 16.98 3.64
N ALA A 590 14.69 16.18 2.96
CA ALA A 590 15.40 15.06 3.59
C ALA A 590 16.40 15.50 4.66
N SER A 591 16.73 16.80 4.70
CA SER A 591 17.62 17.37 5.70
C SER A 591 16.98 17.51 7.08
N HIS A 592 15.67 17.66 7.14
CA HIS A 592 14.98 18.02 8.38
C HIS A 592 13.88 17.04 8.75
N LEU A 593 13.65 16.92 10.06
CA LEU A 593 12.73 15.92 10.62
C LEU A 593 11.27 16.10 10.19
N GLY A 594 10.84 17.34 9.86
CA GLY A 594 9.49 17.53 9.34
C GLY A 594 9.24 16.86 7.99
N GLY A 595 10.32 16.56 7.24
CA GLY A 595 10.21 15.77 6.00
C GLY A 595 10.37 14.27 6.21
N THR A 596 11.02 13.88 7.32
CA THR A 596 11.51 12.50 7.49
C THR A 596 11.05 11.78 8.76
N ARG A 597 10.24 12.42 9.62
CA ARG A 597 9.78 11.80 10.86
C ARG A 597 8.26 11.85 10.93
N ASP A 598 7.63 10.67 11.02
CA ASP A 598 6.18 10.53 11.03
C ASP A 598 5.70 9.63 12.17
N PRO A 599 4.42 9.72 12.54
CA PRO A 599 3.83 8.86 13.57
C PRO A 599 3.78 7.39 13.16
N LEU A 600 4.11 6.50 14.10
CA LEU A 600 3.89 5.07 13.92
C LEU A 600 3.21 4.51 15.16
N VAL A 601 2.17 3.71 14.94
CA VAL A 601 1.56 2.88 16.01
C VAL A 601 1.68 1.42 15.58
N VAL A 602 2.11 0.55 16.51
CA VAL A 602 2.22 -0.89 16.28
C VAL A 602 1.34 -1.63 17.28
N ALA A 603 0.52 -2.55 16.79
CA ALA A 603 -0.34 -3.36 17.67
C ALA A 603 -0.29 -4.84 17.23
N TRP A 604 -0.29 -5.74 18.22
CA TRP A 604 -0.39 -7.19 18.03
C TRP A 604 -0.84 -7.80 19.36
N PRO A 605 -2.16 -7.87 19.60
CA PRO A 605 -2.67 -8.25 20.94
C PRO A 605 -2.19 -9.61 21.45
N ALA A 606 -1.94 -10.57 20.58
CA ALA A 606 -1.40 -11.89 21.01
C ALA A 606 0.01 -11.77 21.63
N ARG A 607 0.78 -10.71 21.27
CA ARG A 607 2.20 -10.61 21.61
C ARG A 607 2.57 -9.35 22.40
N ILE A 608 1.97 -8.22 22.05
CA ILE A 608 2.27 -6.91 22.65
C ILE A 608 1.34 -6.66 23.84
N ARG A 609 1.92 -6.19 24.93
CA ARG A 609 1.17 -5.75 26.12
C ARG A 609 1.45 -4.26 26.29
N PRO A 610 0.47 -3.39 26.00
CA PRO A 610 0.69 -1.95 26.13
C PRO A 610 1.08 -1.58 27.56
N ASP A 611 2.11 -0.78 27.71
CA ASP A 611 2.61 -0.31 29.01
C ASP A 611 2.41 1.20 29.17
N GLY A 612 1.78 1.86 28.19
CA GLY A 612 1.49 3.30 28.21
C GLY A 612 2.71 4.18 27.95
N ARG A 613 3.87 3.58 27.66
CA ARG A 613 5.10 4.34 27.40
C ARG A 613 5.35 4.48 25.90
N VAL A 614 5.78 5.65 25.51
CA VAL A 614 6.16 5.93 24.10
C VAL A 614 7.51 5.25 23.83
N ARG A 615 7.65 4.67 22.67
CA ARG A 615 8.90 4.10 22.15
C ARG A 615 9.69 5.20 21.45
N SER A 616 10.86 5.53 22.01
CA SER A 616 11.71 6.63 21.51
C SER A 616 13.02 6.13 20.87
N GLN A 617 13.10 4.85 20.54
CA GLN A 617 14.23 4.31 19.79
C GLN A 617 14.22 4.89 18.37
N PHE A 618 15.40 5.12 17.80
CA PHE A 618 15.53 5.48 16.40
C PHE A 618 15.05 4.29 15.55
N THR A 619 14.01 4.50 14.75
CA THR A 619 13.49 3.51 13.83
C THR A 619 13.25 4.17 12.47
N HIS A 620 13.28 3.37 11.39
CA HIS A 620 13.17 3.86 10.02
C HIS A 620 12.26 2.91 9.21
N CYS A 621 11.68 3.39 8.12
CA CYS A 621 10.78 2.57 7.30
C CYS A 621 11.44 1.28 6.77
N ILE A 622 12.79 1.29 6.59
CA ILE A 622 13.51 0.06 6.20
C ILE A 622 13.49 -1.02 7.30
N ASP A 623 13.19 -0.65 8.54
CA ASP A 623 13.16 -1.57 9.68
C ASP A 623 11.87 -2.41 9.73
N ILE A 624 10.83 -2.02 8.99
CA ILE A 624 9.54 -2.72 8.97
C ILE A 624 9.71 -4.15 8.45
N ALA A 625 10.35 -4.34 7.27
CA ALA A 625 10.50 -5.66 6.67
C ALA A 625 11.28 -6.63 7.57
N PRO A 626 12.47 -6.30 8.09
CA PRO A 626 13.16 -7.23 9.01
C PRO A 626 12.41 -7.41 10.34
N THR A 627 11.61 -6.43 10.81
CA THR A 627 10.77 -6.59 12.00
C THR A 627 9.66 -7.60 11.75
N VAL A 628 8.99 -7.54 10.60
CA VAL A 628 7.98 -8.52 10.19
C VAL A 628 8.61 -9.92 10.12
N LEU A 629 9.75 -10.07 9.45
CA LEU A 629 10.43 -11.38 9.36
C LEU A 629 10.79 -11.93 10.74
N ALA A 630 11.35 -11.10 11.62
CA ALA A 630 11.69 -11.49 12.98
C ALA A 630 10.44 -11.88 13.80
N ALA A 631 9.36 -11.12 13.67
CA ALA A 631 8.09 -11.38 14.37
C ALA A 631 7.48 -12.73 13.97
N ILE A 632 7.59 -13.09 12.68
CA ILE A 632 7.07 -14.34 12.13
C ILE A 632 8.04 -15.52 12.37
N GLY A 633 9.32 -15.24 12.64
CA GLY A 633 10.35 -16.28 12.77
C GLY A 633 10.90 -16.76 11.43
N LEU A 634 10.88 -15.88 10.41
CA LEU A 634 11.45 -16.19 9.09
C LEU A 634 12.85 -15.59 8.97
N PRO A 635 13.80 -16.31 8.36
CA PRO A 635 15.11 -15.72 8.08
C PRO A 635 15.00 -14.78 6.86
N GLU A 636 15.89 -13.82 6.79
CA GLU A 636 16.13 -13.06 5.58
C GLU A 636 16.64 -14.00 4.48
N PRO A 637 16.06 -13.97 3.27
CA PRO A 637 16.52 -14.86 2.20
C PRO A 637 17.87 -14.41 1.63
N THR A 638 18.74 -15.37 1.36
CA THR A 638 20.02 -15.15 0.66
C THR A 638 19.87 -15.30 -0.86
N HIS A 639 18.85 -16.04 -1.32
CA HIS A 639 18.56 -16.20 -2.75
C HIS A 639 17.07 -16.19 -3.01
N VAL A 640 16.64 -15.49 -4.05
CA VAL A 640 15.26 -15.51 -4.55
C VAL A 640 15.29 -15.66 -6.07
N ASP A 641 14.58 -16.65 -6.60
CA ASP A 641 14.57 -17.00 -8.05
C ASP A 641 15.97 -17.25 -8.60
N GLY A 642 16.89 -17.73 -7.77
CA GLY A 642 18.26 -17.99 -8.17
C GLY A 642 19.18 -16.77 -8.09
N PHE A 643 18.65 -15.59 -7.82
CA PHE A 643 19.44 -14.35 -7.65
C PHE A 643 19.87 -14.21 -6.19
N GLU A 644 21.17 -14.01 -5.99
CA GLU A 644 21.71 -13.69 -4.67
C GLU A 644 21.11 -12.36 -4.20
N GLN A 645 20.72 -12.29 -2.93
CA GLN A 645 20.06 -11.11 -2.37
C GLN A 645 21.06 -10.22 -1.65
N GLU A 646 21.00 -8.91 -1.94
CA GLU A 646 21.69 -7.91 -1.14
C GLU A 646 21.07 -7.92 0.27
N PRO A 647 21.88 -7.85 1.33
CA PRO A 647 21.30 -7.81 2.69
C PRO A 647 20.38 -6.61 2.90
N MET A 648 19.37 -6.78 3.75
CA MET A 648 18.55 -5.66 4.19
C MET A 648 19.42 -4.69 4.99
N ASP A 649 19.19 -3.39 4.81
CA ASP A 649 19.86 -2.35 5.58
C ASP A 649 19.15 -2.10 6.92
N GLY A 650 17.86 -2.39 6.97
CA GLY A 650 17.03 -2.20 8.15
C GLY A 650 17.35 -3.17 9.28
N THR A 651 17.01 -2.77 10.48
CA THR A 651 17.25 -3.50 11.73
C THR A 651 15.93 -3.75 12.45
N SER A 652 15.64 -5.02 12.79
CA SER A 652 14.41 -5.36 13.51
C SER A 652 14.33 -4.69 14.88
N PHE A 653 13.20 -4.02 15.13
CA PHE A 653 12.90 -3.39 16.42
C PHE A 653 11.91 -4.22 17.26
N VAL A 654 11.76 -5.51 16.98
CA VAL A 654 10.84 -6.40 17.71
C VAL A 654 11.09 -6.41 19.22
N ARG A 655 12.33 -6.15 19.67
CA ARG A 655 12.67 -6.06 21.11
C ARG A 655 11.97 -4.90 21.83
N THR A 656 11.65 -3.84 21.13
CA THR A 656 10.92 -2.70 21.72
C THR A 656 9.46 -3.06 22.03
N PHE A 657 8.97 -4.20 21.52
CA PHE A 657 7.63 -4.69 21.84
C PHE A 657 7.52 -5.01 23.35
N ASP A 658 8.61 -5.48 23.93
CA ASP A 658 8.67 -5.89 25.35
C ASP A 658 9.32 -4.84 26.27
N ASP A 659 10.15 -3.95 25.72
CA ASP A 659 11.02 -3.09 26.51
C ASP A 659 11.09 -1.68 25.92
N ALA A 660 10.49 -0.72 26.61
CA ALA A 660 10.49 0.70 26.20
C ALA A 660 11.89 1.33 26.33
N GLU A 661 12.78 0.72 27.12
CA GLU A 661 14.14 1.20 27.33
C GLU A 661 15.18 0.41 26.50
N ALA A 662 14.72 -0.42 25.54
CA ALA A 662 15.63 -1.19 24.68
C ALA A 662 16.59 -0.24 23.96
N GLU A 663 17.86 -0.61 23.91
CA GLU A 663 18.90 0.17 23.23
C GLU A 663 18.62 0.33 21.73
N ASP A 664 18.96 1.48 21.17
CA ASP A 664 18.92 1.70 19.72
C ASP A 664 19.84 0.70 19.03
N ARG A 665 19.32 0.01 18.02
CA ARG A 665 20.13 -0.88 17.17
C ARG A 665 20.36 -0.25 15.79
N HIS A 666 19.49 0.68 15.38
CA HIS A 666 19.63 1.41 14.15
C HIS A 666 20.41 2.71 14.50
N THR A 667 21.73 2.67 14.37
CA THR A 667 22.62 3.73 14.87
C THR A 667 23.18 4.64 13.78
N VAL A 668 23.02 4.27 12.49
CA VAL A 668 23.48 5.09 11.36
C VAL A 668 22.43 5.02 10.26
N GLN A 669 21.96 6.20 9.78
CA GLN A 669 21.05 6.30 8.65
C GLN A 669 21.32 7.58 7.84
N TYR A 670 21.56 7.42 6.53
CA TYR A 670 21.62 8.57 5.63
C TYR A 670 20.22 8.90 5.11
N PHE A 671 20.01 10.14 4.75
CA PHE A 671 18.82 10.63 4.07
C PHE A 671 19.25 11.46 2.86
N GLU A 672 18.51 11.35 1.77
CA GLU A 672 18.69 12.20 0.59
C GLU A 672 17.45 12.15 -0.29
N ASN A 673 16.95 13.33 -0.66
CA ASN A 673 16.02 13.51 -1.79
C ASN A 673 16.28 14.88 -2.43
N PHE A 674 16.44 14.87 -3.74
CA PHE A 674 16.55 16.08 -4.56
C PHE A 674 17.68 17.03 -4.11
N GLY A 675 18.77 16.47 -3.54
CA GLY A 675 19.91 17.26 -3.06
C GLY A 675 19.83 17.64 -1.59
N SER A 676 18.65 17.69 -1.01
CA SER A 676 18.45 17.88 0.44
C SER A 676 18.85 16.59 1.14
N ARG A 677 19.74 16.67 2.15
CA ARG A 677 20.36 15.45 2.69
C ARG A 677 20.74 15.54 4.16
N ALA A 678 20.85 14.38 4.80
CA ALA A 678 21.27 14.29 6.21
C ALA A 678 21.93 12.95 6.51
N ILE A 679 22.63 12.90 7.63
CA ILE A 679 23.17 11.69 8.23
C ILE A 679 22.87 11.69 9.72
N TYR A 680 22.25 10.60 10.19
CA TYR A 680 22.09 10.29 11.61
C TYR A 680 23.20 9.34 12.03
N LYS A 681 23.80 9.59 13.17
CA LYS A 681 24.74 8.67 13.82
C LYS A 681 24.70 8.84 15.33
N ASP A 682 24.23 7.81 16.05
CA ASP A 682 24.31 7.75 17.53
C ASP A 682 23.77 9.04 18.21
N GLY A 683 22.61 9.52 17.76
CA GLY A 683 21.97 10.73 18.31
C GLY A 683 22.35 12.02 17.59
N TRP A 684 23.47 12.07 16.88
CA TRP A 684 23.86 13.24 16.10
C TRP A 684 23.17 13.24 14.73
N TRP A 685 22.78 14.43 14.28
CA TRP A 685 22.14 14.64 12.97
C TRP A 685 22.85 15.80 12.29
N ALA A 686 23.58 15.51 11.21
CA ALA A 686 24.17 16.56 10.38
C ALA A 686 23.40 16.62 9.06
N CYS A 687 23.10 17.82 8.58
CA CYS A 687 22.28 17.98 7.37
C CYS A 687 22.63 19.19 6.54
N ALA A 688 22.28 19.12 5.25
CA ALA A 688 22.41 20.24 4.31
C ALA A 688 21.12 20.36 3.50
N ARG A 689 20.52 21.55 3.58
CA ARG A 689 19.29 21.88 2.85
C ARG A 689 19.66 22.65 1.58
N LEU A 690 19.04 22.34 0.47
CA LEU A 690 19.15 23.22 -0.70
C LEU A 690 18.51 24.59 -0.41
N ASP A 691 19.18 25.65 -0.77
CA ASP A 691 18.71 27.03 -0.54
C ASP A 691 17.64 27.40 -1.57
N LYS A 692 16.50 26.75 -1.47
CA LYS A 692 15.31 27.03 -2.29
C LYS A 692 14.05 26.55 -1.55
N ALA A 693 12.91 27.09 -1.92
CA ALA A 693 11.63 26.53 -1.47
C ALA A 693 11.35 25.21 -2.18
N PRO A 694 10.73 24.23 -1.54
CA PRO A 694 10.36 22.96 -2.21
C PRO A 694 9.52 23.16 -3.47
N TRP A 695 8.64 24.17 -3.45
CA TRP A 695 7.75 24.50 -4.58
C TRP A 695 8.36 25.45 -5.60
N ASP A 696 9.59 25.90 -5.41
CA ASP A 696 10.20 26.89 -6.34
C ASP A 696 10.70 26.20 -7.61
N LEU A 697 9.89 26.28 -8.65
CA LEU A 697 10.20 25.79 -10.00
C LEU A 697 10.51 26.95 -10.97
N SER A 698 10.88 28.12 -10.44
CA SER A 698 11.20 29.30 -11.27
C SER A 698 12.36 28.99 -12.23
N PRO A 699 12.38 29.58 -13.42
CA PRO A 699 13.51 29.38 -14.35
C PRO A 699 14.88 29.73 -13.76
N GLU A 700 14.93 30.64 -12.80
CA GLU A 700 16.17 31.00 -12.10
C GLU A 700 16.67 29.83 -11.25
N THR A 701 15.78 29.27 -10.40
CA THR A 701 16.09 28.13 -9.54
C THR A 701 16.44 26.91 -10.39
N MET A 702 15.67 26.65 -11.46
CA MET A 702 15.94 25.53 -12.35
C MET A 702 17.33 25.65 -13.00
N ARG A 703 17.78 26.88 -13.37
CA ARG A 703 19.14 27.05 -13.89
C ARG A 703 20.22 26.89 -12.82
N ARG A 704 19.95 27.37 -11.59
CA ARG A 704 20.93 27.30 -10.48
C ARG A 704 21.26 25.86 -10.13
N PHE A 705 20.28 24.98 -10.17
CA PHE A 705 20.44 23.57 -9.81
C PHE A 705 20.50 22.63 -11.02
N ALA A 706 20.71 23.15 -12.22
CA ALA A 706 20.83 22.34 -13.45
C ALA A 706 22.12 21.50 -13.42
N PRO A 707 22.16 20.40 -14.17
CA PRO A 707 23.38 19.59 -14.26
C PRO A 707 24.57 20.43 -14.71
N GLY A 708 25.66 20.31 -13.95
CA GLY A 708 26.91 21.05 -14.23
C GLY A 708 26.99 22.44 -13.63
N THR A 709 25.94 22.91 -12.94
CA THR A 709 25.96 24.20 -12.24
C THR A 709 25.91 24.05 -10.72
N TYR A 710 25.25 23.03 -10.23
CA TYR A 710 25.13 22.75 -8.81
C TYR A 710 26.45 22.16 -8.26
N ASP A 711 26.94 22.74 -7.19
CA ASP A 711 28.16 22.31 -6.50
C ASP A 711 27.85 21.99 -5.03
N PRO A 712 27.72 20.72 -4.64
CA PRO A 712 27.34 20.35 -3.27
C PRO A 712 28.39 20.70 -2.21
N ASP A 713 29.62 21.02 -2.60
CA ASP A 713 30.66 21.47 -1.65
C ASP A 713 30.41 22.90 -1.13
N GLN A 714 29.49 23.62 -1.78
CA GLN A 714 29.10 24.98 -1.35
C GLN A 714 27.92 24.96 -0.37
N ASP A 715 27.28 23.79 -0.14
CA ASP A 715 26.14 23.71 0.74
C ASP A 715 26.56 23.88 2.21
N VAL A 716 25.74 24.60 2.96
CA VAL A 716 25.96 24.87 4.38
C VAL A 716 25.38 23.69 5.21
N TRP A 717 26.22 23.08 6.03
CA TRP A 717 25.82 22.01 6.92
C TRP A 717 25.38 22.56 8.28
N GLU A 718 24.30 22.00 8.80
CA GLU A 718 23.76 22.22 10.14
C GLU A 718 24.00 20.96 10.97
N LEU A 719 24.00 21.10 12.30
CA LEU A 719 24.28 19.98 13.21
C LEU A 719 23.35 20.04 14.42
N TYR A 720 22.77 18.91 14.77
CA TYR A 720 21.85 18.79 15.91
C TYR A 720 22.19 17.54 16.74
N TYR A 721 21.91 17.61 18.06
CA TYR A 721 22.04 16.45 18.95
C TYR A 721 20.64 16.07 19.44
N LEU A 722 20.02 15.10 18.78
CA LEU A 722 18.59 14.76 18.95
C LEU A 722 18.18 14.26 20.34
N PRO A 723 19.08 13.62 21.14
CA PRO A 723 18.69 13.30 22.53
C PRO A 723 18.36 14.51 23.39
N ASP A 724 19.03 15.65 23.14
CA ASP A 724 18.80 16.90 23.87
C ASP A 724 17.94 17.90 23.08
N ASP A 725 17.70 17.63 21.80
CA ASP A 725 16.97 18.53 20.90
C ASP A 725 16.03 17.71 20.00
N PHE A 726 14.88 17.37 20.53
CA PHE A 726 13.89 16.50 19.86
C PHE A 726 13.48 17.02 18.48
N SER A 727 13.41 18.34 18.31
CA SER A 727 12.77 19.02 17.16
C SER A 727 13.74 19.65 16.16
N GLN A 728 15.06 19.58 16.39
CA GLN A 728 16.08 20.30 15.62
C GLN A 728 15.92 21.83 15.77
N ALA A 729 15.77 22.31 16.98
CA ALA A 729 15.61 23.73 17.26
C ALA A 729 16.94 24.47 17.40
N LYS A 730 18.03 23.72 17.76
CA LYS A 730 19.32 24.35 18.12
C LYS A 730 20.46 23.83 17.23
N ASN A 731 20.86 24.63 16.26
CA ASN A 731 21.97 24.30 15.37
C ASN A 731 23.32 24.46 16.10
N LEU A 732 24.05 23.35 16.29
CA LEU A 732 25.32 23.26 16.99
C LEU A 732 26.54 23.29 16.05
N ALA A 733 26.37 23.55 14.76
CA ALA A 733 27.45 23.44 13.77
C ALA A 733 28.64 24.35 14.10
N ALA A 734 28.37 25.58 14.57
CA ALA A 734 29.42 26.54 14.94
C ALA A 734 30.19 26.09 16.19
N GLU A 735 29.54 25.34 17.11
CA GLU A 735 30.14 24.88 18.36
C GLU A 735 30.96 23.60 18.15
N HIS A 736 30.61 22.77 17.17
CA HIS A 736 31.20 21.45 16.93
C HIS A 736 31.65 21.25 15.47
N PRO A 737 32.52 22.09 14.90
CA PRO A 737 32.91 21.96 13.50
C PRO A 737 33.60 20.63 13.16
N ASP A 738 34.31 20.01 14.09
CA ASP A 738 34.95 18.71 13.89
C ASP A 738 33.90 17.60 13.74
N LYS A 739 32.79 17.70 14.48
CA LYS A 739 31.67 16.73 14.35
C LYS A 739 30.95 16.92 13.02
N VAL A 740 30.78 18.16 12.55
CA VAL A 740 30.23 18.43 11.21
C VAL A 740 31.12 17.74 10.15
N ALA A 741 32.44 17.95 10.23
CA ALA A 741 33.37 17.36 9.27
C ALA A 741 33.32 15.83 9.29
N GLU A 742 33.28 15.21 10.48
CA GLU A 742 33.18 13.75 10.66
C GLU A 742 31.91 13.23 9.97
N LEU A 743 30.77 13.85 10.26
CA LEU A 743 29.46 13.39 9.77
C LEU A 743 29.27 13.66 8.27
N THR A 744 29.77 14.78 7.78
CA THR A 744 29.77 15.07 6.33
C THR A 744 30.59 14.00 5.59
N GLN A 745 31.74 13.63 6.10
CA GLN A 745 32.56 12.56 5.51
C GLN A 745 31.80 11.22 5.53
N LEU A 746 31.14 10.91 6.65
CA LEU A 746 30.33 9.69 6.76
C LEU A 746 29.17 9.72 5.75
N TRP A 747 28.52 10.87 5.59
CA TRP A 747 27.43 10.99 4.60
C TRP A 747 27.91 10.63 3.19
N TRP A 748 29.08 11.13 2.77
CA TRP A 748 29.62 10.82 1.44
C TRP A 748 29.94 9.33 1.30
N GLN A 749 30.44 8.67 2.35
CA GLN A 749 30.69 7.23 2.37
C GLN A 749 29.40 6.44 2.19
N GLU A 750 28.35 6.83 2.93
CA GLU A 750 27.04 6.19 2.83
C GLU A 750 26.39 6.48 1.47
N ALA A 751 26.59 7.67 0.92
CA ALA A 751 26.09 8.03 -0.42
C ALA A 751 26.70 7.11 -1.51
N GLU A 752 28.00 6.89 -1.45
CA GLU A 752 28.70 5.98 -2.37
C GLU A 752 28.19 4.53 -2.19
N ARG A 753 28.16 4.05 -0.95
CA ARG A 753 27.71 2.69 -0.60
C ARG A 753 26.28 2.41 -1.07
N ASN A 754 25.40 3.40 -0.98
CA ASN A 754 23.96 3.26 -1.25
C ASN A 754 23.55 3.71 -2.66
N ARG A 755 24.51 4.01 -3.58
CA ARG A 755 24.22 4.40 -4.97
C ARG A 755 23.50 5.75 -5.10
N VAL A 756 23.75 6.67 -4.14
CA VAL A 756 23.15 8.01 -4.18
C VAL A 756 23.75 8.85 -5.31
N LEU A 757 25.01 8.56 -5.65
CA LEU A 757 25.74 9.38 -6.62
C LEU A 757 25.40 9.03 -8.07
N PRO A 758 25.33 10.03 -8.98
CA PRO A 758 25.61 11.46 -8.75
C PRO A 758 24.49 12.13 -7.97
N LEU A 759 24.85 13.10 -7.12
CA LEU A 759 23.87 13.85 -6.34
C LEU A 759 23.06 14.76 -7.28
N LEU A 760 21.73 14.66 -7.17
CA LEU A 760 20.83 15.47 -7.99
C LEU A 760 20.53 16.81 -7.30
N GLY A 761 20.75 17.92 -7.98
CA GLY A 761 20.52 19.27 -7.47
C GLY A 761 19.07 19.72 -7.59
N GLY A 762 18.16 19.00 -6.92
CA GLY A 762 16.73 19.35 -6.93
C GLY A 762 15.98 18.81 -8.14
N LEU A 763 14.73 19.24 -8.30
CA LEU A 763 13.80 18.76 -9.33
C LEU A 763 14.27 19.07 -10.77
N ALA A 764 15.15 20.05 -10.95
CA ALA A 764 15.63 20.47 -12.28
C ALA A 764 16.21 19.32 -13.10
N VAL A 765 16.91 18.39 -12.41
CA VAL A 765 17.57 17.26 -13.08
C VAL A 765 16.55 16.27 -13.64
N MET A 766 15.39 16.17 -13.00
CA MET A 766 14.35 15.23 -13.41
C MET A 766 13.76 15.55 -14.78
N PHE A 767 13.81 16.81 -15.20
CA PHE A 767 13.29 17.23 -16.49
C PHE A 767 14.34 17.18 -17.63
N GLY A 768 15.61 16.93 -17.29
CA GLY A 768 16.71 17.00 -18.25
C GLY A 768 16.96 15.71 -19.04
N ASP A 769 16.96 14.57 -18.38
CA ASP A 769 17.39 13.28 -18.94
C ASP A 769 16.31 12.20 -18.82
N LEU A 770 15.09 12.54 -19.19
CA LEU A 770 13.99 11.55 -19.21
C LEU A 770 14.30 10.42 -20.20
N PRO A 771 13.85 9.18 -19.91
CA PRO A 771 14.05 8.05 -20.82
C PRO A 771 13.54 8.40 -22.21
N PRO A 772 14.20 7.93 -23.26
CA PRO A 772 13.74 8.17 -24.62
C PRO A 772 12.37 7.53 -24.81
N LEU A 773 11.33 8.33 -24.70
CA LEU A 773 9.97 7.88 -24.93
C LEU A 773 9.79 7.54 -26.40
N PRO A 774 8.91 6.58 -26.71
CA PRO A 774 8.63 6.26 -28.10
C PRO A 774 8.30 7.55 -28.87
N THR A 775 9.09 7.82 -29.90
CA THR A 775 8.94 9.00 -30.77
C THR A 775 7.84 8.78 -31.82
N THR A 776 6.85 7.96 -31.51
CA THR A 776 5.73 7.69 -32.41
C THR A 776 5.02 8.99 -32.73
N ALA A 777 5.14 9.43 -33.96
CA ALA A 777 4.48 10.65 -34.43
C ALA A 777 3.00 10.45 -34.74
N ARG A 778 2.53 9.20 -34.68
CA ARG A 778 1.13 8.86 -35.01
C ARG A 778 0.63 7.78 -34.04
N PHE A 779 -0.48 8.06 -33.40
CA PHE A 779 -1.23 7.13 -32.58
C PHE A 779 -2.52 6.77 -33.28
N SER A 780 -2.95 5.52 -33.19
CA SER A 780 -4.20 5.05 -33.79
C SER A 780 -4.98 4.25 -32.77
N PHE A 781 -6.21 4.62 -32.56
CA PHE A 781 -7.14 3.94 -31.66
C PHE A 781 -8.33 3.43 -32.48
N LYS A 782 -8.90 2.31 -32.07
CA LYS A 782 -10.04 1.70 -32.74
C LYS A 782 -11.04 1.21 -31.71
N GLY A 783 -12.27 1.60 -31.89
CA GLY A 783 -13.34 1.26 -30.95
C GLY A 783 -13.29 2.15 -29.71
N ASP A 784 -13.97 1.72 -28.68
CA ASP A 784 -14.08 2.45 -27.42
C ASP A 784 -12.87 2.12 -26.54
N VAL A 785 -11.88 2.99 -26.56
CA VAL A 785 -10.65 2.85 -25.78
C VAL A 785 -10.68 3.90 -24.67
N GLN A 786 -10.68 3.45 -23.44
CA GLN A 786 -10.80 4.32 -22.27
C GLN A 786 -9.64 4.06 -21.26
N ASN A 787 -9.49 4.96 -20.33
CA ASN A 787 -8.61 4.80 -19.17
C ASN A 787 -7.15 4.52 -19.54
N ILE A 788 -6.63 5.23 -20.56
CA ILE A 788 -5.21 5.12 -20.93
C ILE A 788 -4.40 5.96 -19.95
N GLN A 789 -3.46 5.30 -19.26
CA GLN A 789 -2.60 5.97 -18.28
C GLN A 789 -1.78 7.11 -18.92
N ARG A 790 -1.49 8.13 -18.11
CA ARG A 790 -0.83 9.38 -18.51
C ARG A 790 0.43 9.18 -19.36
N GLY A 791 1.29 8.26 -18.98
CA GLY A 791 2.55 7.99 -19.70
C GLY A 791 2.38 7.34 -21.07
N MET A 792 1.16 6.86 -21.40
CA MET A 792 0.89 6.10 -22.61
C MET A 792 0.08 6.88 -23.65
N VAL A 793 -0.31 8.13 -23.34
CA VAL A 793 -1.11 8.97 -24.25
C VAL A 793 -0.22 9.80 -25.17
N PRO A 794 -0.74 10.29 -26.30
CA PRO A 794 0.02 11.21 -27.17
C PRO A 794 0.39 12.51 -26.45
N ARG A 795 1.67 12.82 -26.41
CA ARG A 795 2.15 14.08 -25.82
C ARG A 795 1.97 15.22 -26.81
N ILE A 796 0.92 15.99 -26.61
CA ILE A 796 0.55 17.11 -27.50
C ILE A 796 0.89 18.48 -26.93
N CYS A 797 1.26 18.57 -25.65
CA CYS A 797 1.56 19.85 -25.00
C CYS A 797 2.77 20.53 -25.67
N GLY A 798 2.64 21.81 -26.00
CA GLY A 798 3.67 22.59 -26.67
C GLY A 798 3.97 22.21 -28.11
N ARG A 799 3.05 21.50 -28.77
CA ARG A 799 3.23 20.99 -30.15
C ARG A 799 1.99 21.20 -30.98
N SER A 800 2.19 21.36 -32.28
CA SER A 800 1.09 21.29 -33.25
C SER A 800 0.68 19.81 -33.42
N TYR A 801 -0.61 19.57 -33.54
CA TYR A 801 -1.13 18.19 -33.69
C TYR A 801 -2.35 18.20 -34.61
N ALA A 802 -2.70 17.02 -35.09
CA ALA A 802 -3.89 16.77 -35.90
C ALA A 802 -4.64 15.56 -35.38
N ILE A 803 -5.95 15.68 -35.31
CA ILE A 803 -6.85 14.56 -34.98
C ILE A 803 -7.64 14.20 -36.26
N GLU A 804 -7.59 12.92 -36.62
CA GLU A 804 -8.34 12.38 -37.74
C GLU A 804 -9.24 11.26 -37.21
N ALA A 805 -10.55 11.39 -37.38
CA ALA A 805 -11.49 10.38 -36.92
C ALA A 805 -12.34 9.88 -38.10
N ARG A 806 -12.54 8.56 -38.15
CA ARG A 806 -13.49 7.92 -39.07
C ARG A 806 -14.71 7.55 -38.24
N LEU A 807 -15.82 8.22 -38.55
CA LEU A 807 -17.06 8.03 -37.79
C LEU A 807 -18.12 7.37 -38.68
N HIS A 808 -18.91 6.49 -38.09
CA HIS A 808 -20.17 6.03 -38.66
C HIS A 808 -21.27 6.73 -37.87
N ILE A 809 -21.96 7.63 -38.55
CA ILE A 809 -23.06 8.42 -37.96
C ILE A 809 -24.36 7.82 -38.45
N PRO A 810 -25.23 7.29 -37.60
CA PRO A 810 -26.52 6.73 -37.99
C PRO A 810 -27.44 7.81 -38.54
N ASP A 811 -28.49 7.41 -39.26
CA ASP A 811 -29.45 8.32 -39.92
C ASP A 811 -30.09 9.31 -38.92
N GLY A 812 -30.27 8.89 -37.66
CA GLY A 812 -30.77 9.76 -36.60
C GLY A 812 -29.79 10.82 -36.09
N GLY A 813 -28.53 10.75 -36.56
CA GLY A 813 -27.43 11.59 -36.02
C GLY A 813 -26.74 10.96 -34.85
N ALA A 814 -25.75 11.66 -34.35
CA ALA A 814 -24.98 11.22 -33.17
C ALA A 814 -24.51 12.44 -32.36
N GLN A 815 -24.35 12.24 -31.07
CA GLN A 815 -23.75 13.21 -30.15
C GLN A 815 -22.78 12.48 -29.26
N GLY A 816 -21.88 13.21 -28.60
CA GLY A 816 -20.94 12.62 -27.66
C GLY A 816 -19.49 12.94 -28.00
N VAL A 817 -18.60 12.33 -27.23
CA VAL A 817 -17.15 12.55 -27.32
C VAL A 817 -16.54 11.64 -28.39
N ILE A 818 -15.79 12.23 -29.32
CA ILE A 818 -15.00 11.49 -30.32
C ILE A 818 -13.65 11.09 -29.74
N VAL A 819 -12.99 12.03 -29.05
CA VAL A 819 -11.74 11.78 -28.32
C VAL A 819 -11.60 12.86 -27.24
N ALA A 820 -11.15 12.44 -26.07
CA ALA A 820 -10.74 13.35 -24.99
C ALA A 820 -9.43 12.86 -24.41
N ASN A 821 -8.64 13.80 -23.96
CA ASN A 821 -7.49 13.56 -23.09
C ASN A 821 -7.56 14.69 -22.07
N ALA A 822 -8.26 14.42 -20.98
CA ALA A 822 -8.60 15.44 -20.00
C ALA A 822 -8.93 14.78 -18.66
N ASP A 823 -8.79 15.55 -17.63
CA ASP A 823 -9.27 15.23 -16.30
C ASP A 823 -9.93 16.51 -15.73
N PHE A 824 -10.27 16.50 -14.45
CA PHE A 824 -10.84 17.67 -13.77
C PHE A 824 -9.88 18.86 -13.73
N MET A 825 -8.58 18.62 -13.93
CA MET A 825 -7.55 19.67 -13.93
C MET A 825 -7.42 20.38 -15.28
N GLY A 826 -7.94 19.76 -16.35
CA GLY A 826 -7.90 20.37 -17.68
C GLY A 826 -7.65 19.33 -18.77
N GLY A 827 -7.45 19.82 -20.00
CA GLY A 827 -7.19 18.94 -21.14
C GLY A 827 -7.91 19.39 -22.40
N PHE A 828 -8.14 18.43 -23.32
CA PHE A 828 -8.87 18.73 -24.56
C PHE A 828 -9.90 17.67 -24.88
N ALA A 829 -10.93 18.08 -25.57
CA ALA A 829 -11.95 17.18 -26.10
C ALA A 829 -12.36 17.59 -27.51
N LEU A 830 -12.57 16.60 -28.37
CA LEU A 830 -13.24 16.75 -29.67
C LEU A 830 -14.59 16.03 -29.55
N TRP A 831 -15.68 16.75 -29.71
CA TRP A 831 -16.99 16.22 -29.35
C TRP A 831 -18.11 16.82 -30.23
N VAL A 832 -19.25 16.18 -30.30
CA VAL A 832 -20.43 16.57 -31.08
C VAL A 832 -21.56 16.87 -30.09
N ASP A 833 -22.16 18.06 -30.23
CA ASP A 833 -23.28 18.49 -29.38
C ASP A 833 -24.64 17.91 -29.83
N GLU A 834 -25.69 18.20 -29.08
CA GLU A 834 -27.08 17.79 -29.37
C GLU A 834 -27.60 18.35 -30.72
N GLN A 835 -27.05 19.50 -31.12
CA GLN A 835 -27.38 20.12 -32.39
C GLN A 835 -26.53 19.61 -33.56
N ARG A 836 -25.68 18.59 -33.28
CA ARG A 836 -24.78 17.90 -34.23
C ARG A 836 -23.65 18.79 -34.75
N HIS A 837 -23.20 19.75 -33.91
CA HIS A 837 -22.05 20.60 -34.26
C HIS A 837 -20.79 19.98 -33.65
N LEU A 838 -19.70 20.00 -34.41
CA LEU A 838 -18.39 19.53 -33.95
C LEU A 838 -17.69 20.64 -33.16
N HIS A 839 -17.23 20.31 -31.97
CA HIS A 839 -16.52 21.21 -31.10
C HIS A 839 -15.14 20.66 -30.73
N HIS A 840 -14.16 21.54 -30.64
CA HIS A 840 -12.90 21.30 -29.97
C HIS A 840 -12.86 22.21 -28.74
N THR A 841 -12.69 21.61 -27.56
CA THR A 841 -12.56 22.34 -26.31
C THR A 841 -11.18 22.05 -25.74
N TYR A 842 -10.51 23.08 -25.25
CA TYR A 842 -9.26 22.96 -24.51
C TYR A 842 -9.40 23.79 -23.23
N SER A 843 -9.22 23.13 -22.08
CA SER A 843 -9.19 23.79 -20.78
C SER A 843 -7.78 23.78 -20.26
N PHE A 844 -7.29 24.97 -19.92
CA PHE A 844 -5.96 25.14 -19.31
C PHE A 844 -6.13 25.26 -17.79
N LEU A 845 -6.02 24.12 -17.11
CA LEU A 845 -5.97 23.98 -15.65
C LEU A 845 -7.19 24.58 -14.90
N GLY A 846 -8.33 24.70 -15.59
CA GLY A 846 -9.52 25.35 -15.01
C GLY A 846 -9.42 26.88 -14.94
N VAL A 847 -8.29 27.44 -15.35
CA VAL A 847 -8.05 28.91 -15.34
C VAL A 847 -8.59 29.59 -16.60
N GLU A 848 -8.40 28.95 -17.76
CA GLU A 848 -8.90 29.44 -19.04
C GLU A 848 -9.44 28.29 -19.88
N THR A 849 -10.56 28.50 -20.54
CA THR A 849 -11.14 27.51 -21.46
C THR A 849 -11.31 28.10 -22.86
N TYR A 850 -10.79 27.39 -23.82
CA TYR A 850 -10.87 27.77 -25.25
C TYR A 850 -11.82 26.79 -25.96
N ARG A 851 -12.86 27.30 -26.62
CA ARG A 851 -13.78 26.48 -27.39
C ARG A 851 -13.79 26.92 -28.83
N GLN A 852 -13.60 26.02 -29.76
CA GLN A 852 -13.65 26.25 -31.19
C GLN A 852 -14.66 25.30 -31.86
N GLY A 853 -15.63 25.87 -32.63
CA GLY A 853 -16.55 25.09 -33.44
C GLY A 853 -16.07 25.02 -34.87
N UNK A 854 -16.26 24.03 -35.46
CA UNK A 854 -15.79 23.85 -36.75
C UNK A 854 -16.96 23.95 -37.61
N UNK A 855 -16.99 24.60 -38.44
CA UNK A 855 -17.90 24.75 -39.35
C UNK A 855 -17.79 23.70 -40.37
N UNK A 856 -18.58 23.33 -40.52
CA UNK A 856 -18.63 22.51 -41.39
C UNK A 856 -18.17 22.33 -42.44
N UNK A 857 -17.45 22.31 -42.62
CA UNK A 857 -17.25 22.14 -43.52
C UNK A 857 -17.46 21.09 -44.00
N UNK A 858 -18.16 20.87 -44.43
CA UNK A 858 -18.34 20.14 -44.91
C UNK A 858 -17.58 19.72 -45.59
N UNK A 859 -16.92 19.65 -45.44
CA UNK A 859 -16.19 19.29 -46.05
C UNK A 859 -16.21 18.29 -46.84
N UNK A 860 -16.63 18.54 -47.24
CA UNK A 860 -16.71 17.61 -48.19
C UNK A 860 -15.51 17.38 -48.82
N GLY A 861 -14.61 17.04 -48.71
CA GLY A 861 -13.44 16.65 -49.45
C GLY A 861 -12.48 17.75 -49.86
N GLY A 862 -12.49 18.88 -49.22
CA GLY A 862 -11.48 19.90 -49.48
C GLY A 862 -10.59 20.15 -48.28
N GLY A 863 -9.29 20.19 -48.43
CA GLY A 863 -8.33 20.58 -47.38
C GLY A 863 -8.62 21.95 -46.86
N ALA A 864 -8.88 22.08 -45.60
CA ALA A 864 -9.09 23.38 -44.97
C ALA A 864 -7.75 24.10 -44.85
N ALA A 865 -7.66 25.32 -45.35
CA ALA A 865 -6.51 26.19 -45.17
C ALA A 865 -6.42 26.64 -43.68
N PRO A 866 -5.23 26.82 -43.14
CA PRO A 866 -5.08 27.26 -41.76
C PRO A 866 -5.63 28.67 -41.57
N HIS A 867 -6.54 28.83 -40.66
CA HIS A 867 -7.07 30.14 -40.31
C HIS A 867 -6.19 30.82 -39.25
N ARG A 868 -5.78 32.03 -39.53
CA ARG A 868 -5.12 32.90 -38.54
C ARG A 868 -6.22 33.64 -37.77
N GLY A 869 -6.18 33.51 -36.48
CA GLY A 869 -6.92 34.34 -35.55
C GLY A 869 -8.18 33.72 -34.95
N CYS A 870 -8.17 33.69 -33.67
CA CYS A 870 -9.28 33.15 -32.83
C CYS A 870 -10.30 34.27 -32.58
N HIS A 871 -11.34 34.37 -33.38
CA HIS A 871 -12.57 35.07 -32.98
C HIS A 871 -13.76 34.56 -33.79
N GLY A 872 -14.68 33.89 -33.09
CA GLY A 872 -15.95 33.46 -33.60
C GLY A 872 -16.11 31.97 -33.86
N ALA A 873 -17.03 31.36 -33.16
CA ALA A 873 -17.32 29.93 -33.27
C ALA A 873 -18.41 29.69 -34.33
N ASP A 874 -18.03 29.10 -35.47
CA ASP A 874 -19.00 28.56 -36.45
C ASP A 874 -19.06 27.03 -36.27
N ALA A 875 -20.25 26.52 -36.04
CA ALA A 875 -20.52 25.11 -35.79
C ALA A 875 -20.69 24.27 -37.07
N VAL A 876 -20.16 23.02 -37.06
CA VAL A 876 -20.24 22.08 -38.18
C VAL A 876 -21.43 21.14 -38.02
N ARG A 877 -22.35 21.07 -39.06
CA ARG A 877 -23.43 20.08 -39.12
C ARG A 877 -23.06 18.88 -39.99
N PHE A 878 -23.32 17.68 -39.50
CA PHE A 878 -23.02 16.43 -40.21
C PHE A 878 -24.24 15.84 -40.91
N PRO A 879 -24.19 15.54 -42.21
CA PRO A 879 -25.20 14.69 -42.87
C PRO A 879 -24.87 13.21 -42.62
N SER A 880 -25.87 12.34 -42.78
CA SER A 880 -25.86 10.90 -42.52
C SER A 880 -25.04 10.10 -43.54
N THR A 881 -23.71 10.11 -43.46
CA THR A 881 -22.84 9.30 -44.35
C THR A 881 -21.49 9.01 -43.67
N ARG A 882 -20.82 7.93 -44.07
CA ARG A 882 -19.45 7.61 -43.65
C ARG A 882 -18.48 8.74 -44.07
N ARG A 883 -17.89 9.43 -43.15
CA ARG A 883 -16.96 10.53 -43.45
C ARG A 883 -15.65 10.46 -42.69
N ARG A 884 -14.63 11.04 -43.25
CA ARG A 884 -13.30 11.20 -42.68
C ARG A 884 -13.14 12.67 -42.21
N LEU A 885 -12.92 12.87 -40.93
CA LEU A 885 -12.70 14.18 -40.35
C LEU A 885 -11.22 14.38 -40.06
N ARG A 886 -10.71 15.54 -40.38
CA ARG A 886 -9.34 15.92 -40.02
C ARG A 886 -9.41 17.32 -39.42
N TRP A 887 -8.84 17.42 -38.24
CA TRP A 887 -8.65 18.69 -37.55
C TRP A 887 -7.16 18.88 -37.29
N SER A 888 -6.64 20.10 -37.48
CA SER A 888 -5.26 20.47 -37.18
C SER A 888 -5.24 21.75 -36.37
N GLY A 889 -4.63 21.71 -35.21
CA GLY A 889 -4.41 22.88 -34.35
C GLY A 889 -2.94 23.25 -34.33
N ASP A 890 -2.62 24.51 -34.50
CA ASP A 890 -1.27 25.00 -34.28
C ASP A 890 -1.08 25.33 -32.83
N ALA A 891 0.06 24.90 -32.27
CA ALA A 891 0.42 25.21 -30.89
C ALA A 891 0.37 26.75 -30.69
N LEU A 892 -0.18 27.16 -29.58
CA LEU A 892 -0.29 28.55 -29.17
C LEU A 892 1.02 29.29 -29.49
N GLY A 893 0.90 30.22 -30.41
CA GLY A 893 2.07 30.96 -30.92
C GLY A 893 2.85 31.63 -29.81
N ARG A 894 4.16 31.49 -29.89
CA ARG A 894 5.04 32.28 -29.05
C ARG A 894 4.64 33.74 -29.13
N ARG A 895 4.02 34.27 -28.09
CA ARG A 895 3.94 35.72 -27.95
C ARG A 895 5.37 36.21 -27.72
N SER A 896 5.98 36.66 -28.78
CA SER A 896 7.16 37.52 -28.62
C SER A 896 6.68 38.76 -27.88
N VAL A 897 6.99 38.85 -26.61
CA VAL A 897 6.89 40.13 -25.89
C VAL A 897 7.94 41.01 -26.49
N ASP A 898 7.51 41.91 -27.38
CA ASP A 898 8.41 42.93 -27.94
C ASP A 898 8.69 43.90 -26.80
N ARG A 899 9.83 43.76 -26.17
CA ARG A 899 10.34 44.72 -25.19
C ARG A 899 10.92 45.92 -25.94
N ARG A 900 10.05 46.82 -26.35
CA ARG A 900 10.47 48.18 -26.71
C ARG A 900 9.60 49.18 -25.94
N GLY A 901 10.24 49.88 -25.00
CA GLY A 901 9.69 50.97 -24.23
C GLY A 901 9.89 50.84 -22.76
#